data_124c87240d67bc61b7be27a217d32b94
#
_entry.id   124c87240d67bc61b7be27a217d32b94
#
_cell.length_a   1.000
_cell.length_b   1.000
_cell.length_c   1.000
_cell.angle_alpha   90.00
_cell.angle_beta   90.00
_cell.angle_gamma   90.00
#
_symmetry.space_group_name_H-M   'P 1'
#
loop_
_entity.id
_entity.type
_entity.pdbx_description
1 polymer ?
#
loop_
_entity_poly.entity_id
_entity_poly.type
_entity_poly.pdbx_seq_one_letter_code
_entity_poly.pdbx_strand_id
1 'polypeptide(L)'
;MTTRSLANFTFIPLVAEVLDPGAQSSLQSLPGRLGYWEVGIPPSGPMDDLHHNHANALLDNAHDAVALEFTHTGPTLRFLADTLIALSGAHMPALLDDISIPYHQPVAVKAGQLLEIGMIQGPGQRTYLAISGGFRAPEYLGSTATFALGGFGGATGGTLRVGDTLRFNPPALAPETLPAPPPAITRDWELAVLYGPHGAPDFFTDEDIATLFGSVYEVHHNSARTGIRLIGPKPKWARLDGGEAGLHPSNIHDNAYAVGAIDFTGDMPILLGPDGPSLGGFVCPAVVTKTDLWKLGQLKPGDKIRFVRANSAPAIVSNHKDVVVRRAGDEDLLVEFGDMKLDFELRLRAQALRDALEAAQLRGVVDLTPGIRTLQVHFDSVQTNSAKMIEAIEEIVTCLPAPEDMVVKARTIYLPLSWNDSQIRLAMRKYQETTRPNAPWCPDNIEFIRRINGLMSTDDVKSIVLDASYVVLGLGDVYLGAPVATPYDPRHRLVTTKYNPARPWTPQNAVGIGGAYMCVYGMEGPGGYQLFGRTIQVWNTHRQPVPFESGKPWLLRHFDRIRFTEVSEQELLEAREAFPHGKYPLHIEESSFSLRDYRAFCTENAAGIEAFQTTQRAAFAAEREDWAAKGLNTFEELYTAPAAEETPLPSGSRAIAAPVPGSIWQILTEPGSLVQRGDVVMILESMKMEVRVQATVSGRITTLAAAPGQSVRAGQRLGVITMEMN
;
A
#
# COMPACT_ATOMS: atom_id res chain seq x y z
N MET A 1 -51.41 -38.92 -28.20
CA MET A 1 -50.39 -38.54 -27.22
C MET A 1 -49.18 -38.01 -27.98
N THR A 2 -49.03 -36.67 -28.08
CA THR A 2 -47.98 -36.02 -28.83
C THR A 2 -46.82 -35.75 -27.85
N THR A 3 -45.73 -36.47 -28.04
CA THR A 3 -44.48 -36.25 -27.35
C THR A 3 -43.91 -34.90 -27.76
N ARG A 4 -43.97 -33.91 -26.87
CA ARG A 4 -43.22 -32.66 -27.00
C ARG A 4 -41.73 -32.99 -26.82
N SER A 5 -40.96 -32.79 -27.88
CA SER A 5 -39.52 -32.76 -27.88
C SER A 5 -39.04 -31.67 -26.89
N LEU A 6 -38.33 -32.05 -25.84
CA LEU A 6 -37.54 -31.11 -25.03
C LEU A 6 -36.43 -30.57 -25.93
N ALA A 7 -36.56 -29.33 -26.38
CA ALA A 7 -35.49 -28.62 -27.03
C ALA A 7 -34.31 -28.61 -26.06
N ASN A 8 -33.16 -29.14 -26.46
CA ASN A 8 -31.89 -29.01 -25.76
C ASN A 8 -31.53 -27.52 -25.72
N PHE A 9 -31.85 -26.83 -24.63
CA PHE A 9 -31.30 -25.52 -24.36
C PHE A 9 -29.82 -25.72 -24.08
N THR A 10 -28.98 -25.49 -25.08
CA THR A 10 -27.53 -25.36 -24.89
C THR A 10 -27.33 -24.09 -24.08
N PHE A 11 -27.01 -24.21 -22.78
CA PHE A 11 -26.66 -23.09 -21.93
C PHE A 11 -25.31 -22.54 -22.44
N ILE A 12 -25.32 -21.38 -23.09
CA ILE A 12 -24.12 -20.68 -23.51
C ILE A 12 -23.63 -19.91 -22.29
N PRO A 13 -22.49 -20.28 -21.71
CA PRO A 13 -21.95 -19.54 -20.55
C PRO A 13 -21.48 -18.15 -20.99
N LEU A 14 -21.97 -17.10 -20.30
CA LEU A 14 -21.55 -15.73 -20.51
C LEU A 14 -20.17 -15.53 -19.85
N VAL A 15 -19.10 -15.91 -20.55
CA VAL A 15 -17.73 -15.91 -20.05
C VAL A 15 -16.73 -15.49 -21.12
N ALA A 16 -15.60 -14.94 -20.65
CA ALA A 16 -14.39 -14.77 -21.42
C ALA A 16 -13.24 -15.54 -20.74
N GLU A 17 -12.45 -16.26 -21.52
CA GLU A 17 -11.28 -17.00 -21.06
C GLU A 17 -10.05 -16.11 -21.16
N VAL A 18 -9.20 -16.13 -20.12
CA VAL A 18 -7.91 -15.41 -20.10
C VAL A 18 -6.83 -16.30 -20.72
N LEU A 19 -6.37 -15.95 -21.90
CA LEU A 19 -5.28 -16.66 -22.59
C LEU A 19 -3.90 -16.06 -22.23
N ASP A 20 -3.86 -14.74 -22.06
CA ASP A 20 -2.73 -14.00 -21.48
C ASP A 20 -3.30 -12.91 -20.56
N PRO A 21 -2.85 -12.79 -19.30
CA PRO A 21 -3.36 -11.77 -18.38
C PRO A 21 -2.78 -10.37 -18.64
N GLY A 22 -1.79 -10.22 -19.50
CA GLY A 22 -0.97 -9.01 -19.59
C GLY A 22 -0.04 -8.84 -18.40
N ALA A 23 0.47 -7.64 -18.18
CA ALA A 23 1.43 -7.37 -17.11
C ALA A 23 0.75 -7.36 -15.73
N GLN A 24 -0.39 -6.69 -15.61
CA GLN A 24 -1.20 -6.64 -14.40
C GLN A 24 -2.64 -6.30 -14.75
N SER A 25 -3.54 -7.25 -14.64
CA SER A 25 -4.97 -7.08 -14.88
C SER A 25 -5.79 -7.51 -13.67
N SER A 26 -6.80 -6.72 -13.30
CA SER A 26 -7.67 -7.02 -12.15
C SER A 26 -9.06 -6.43 -12.34
N LEU A 27 -10.08 -7.08 -11.78
CA LEU A 27 -11.43 -6.55 -11.75
C LEU A 27 -11.57 -5.48 -10.66
N GLN A 28 -12.12 -4.33 -11.04
CA GLN A 28 -12.31 -3.20 -10.15
C GLN A 28 -13.74 -2.67 -10.25
N SER A 29 -14.25 -2.14 -9.15
CA SER A 29 -15.58 -1.50 -9.07
C SER A 29 -15.55 -0.31 -8.12
N LEU A 30 -16.42 0.67 -8.34
CA LEU A 30 -16.65 1.78 -7.43
C LEU A 30 -17.74 1.43 -6.41
N PRO A 31 -17.70 2.06 -5.23
CA PRO A 31 -16.67 2.99 -4.72
C PRO A 31 -15.44 2.31 -4.15
N GLY A 32 -15.26 1.01 -4.36
CA GLY A 32 -14.27 0.18 -3.69
C GLY A 32 -14.81 -0.40 -2.38
N ARG A 33 -13.93 -0.74 -1.44
CA ARG A 33 -14.27 -1.37 -0.16
C ARG A 33 -14.17 -0.34 0.96
N LEU A 34 -15.29 0.21 1.40
CA LEU A 34 -15.39 1.25 2.42
C LEU A 34 -15.73 0.67 3.79
N GLY A 35 -15.43 1.41 4.88
CA GLY A 35 -15.76 1.02 6.25
C GLY A 35 -14.75 0.09 6.92
N TYR A 36 -13.54 -0.08 6.34
CA TYR A 36 -12.52 -0.99 6.86
C TYR A 36 -11.13 -0.33 6.96
N TRP A 37 -11.07 1.00 6.81
CA TRP A 37 -9.81 1.72 6.85
C TRP A 37 -9.13 1.59 8.21
N GLU A 38 -9.91 1.58 9.31
CA GLU A 38 -9.40 1.44 10.70
C GLU A 38 -8.69 0.11 10.98
N VAL A 39 -8.89 -0.91 10.15
CA VAL A 39 -8.24 -2.23 10.28
C VAL A 39 -7.26 -2.54 9.14
N GLY A 40 -6.87 -1.52 8.37
CA GLY A 40 -5.84 -1.65 7.34
C GLY A 40 -6.29 -2.34 6.06
N ILE A 41 -7.57 -2.24 5.74
CA ILE A 41 -8.07 -2.73 4.45
C ILE A 41 -8.31 -1.52 3.56
N PRO A 42 -7.51 -1.36 2.49
CA PRO A 42 -7.68 -0.23 1.58
C PRO A 42 -8.95 -0.37 0.74
N PRO A 43 -9.52 0.76 0.26
CA PRO A 43 -10.71 0.73 -0.56
C PRO A 43 -10.50 -0.05 -1.86
N SER A 44 -9.30 -0.02 -2.42
CA SER A 44 -9.04 -0.51 -3.77
C SER A 44 -9.94 0.20 -4.79
N GLY A 45 -10.59 -0.51 -5.70
CA GLY A 45 -11.34 0.11 -6.79
C GLY A 45 -10.44 0.59 -7.93
N PRO A 46 -10.99 1.21 -8.96
CA PRO A 46 -10.21 1.71 -10.08
C PRO A 46 -9.23 2.80 -9.62
N MET A 47 -7.98 2.73 -10.07
CA MET A 47 -6.99 3.75 -9.76
C MET A 47 -7.23 5.05 -10.56
N ASP A 48 -8.00 4.95 -11.63
CA ASP A 48 -8.53 6.05 -12.45
C ASP A 48 -10.03 5.83 -12.62
N ASP A 49 -10.79 6.45 -11.74
CA ASP A 49 -12.25 6.35 -11.72
C ASP A 49 -12.91 7.05 -12.92
N LEU A 50 -12.25 8.08 -13.47
CA LEU A 50 -12.75 8.82 -14.63
C LEU A 50 -12.87 7.92 -15.87
N HIS A 51 -11.79 7.20 -16.21
CA HIS A 51 -11.80 6.32 -17.39
C HIS A 51 -12.56 5.03 -17.14
N HIS A 52 -12.59 4.52 -15.90
CA HIS A 52 -13.47 3.42 -15.51
C HIS A 52 -14.94 3.77 -15.74
N ASN A 53 -15.39 4.92 -15.23
CA ASN A 53 -16.76 5.41 -15.41
C ASN A 53 -17.07 5.68 -16.87
N HIS A 54 -16.14 6.26 -17.61
CA HIS A 54 -16.33 6.51 -19.03
C HIS A 54 -16.49 5.20 -19.83
N ALA A 55 -15.67 4.17 -19.56
CA ALA A 55 -15.81 2.87 -20.22
C ALA A 55 -17.18 2.22 -19.95
N ASN A 56 -17.68 2.31 -18.72
CA ASN A 56 -19.01 1.82 -18.34
C ASN A 56 -20.13 2.63 -19.00
N ALA A 57 -20.01 3.96 -19.00
CA ALA A 57 -21.01 4.84 -19.61
C ALA A 57 -21.14 4.66 -21.12
N LEU A 58 -20.09 4.26 -21.83
CA LEU A 58 -20.13 3.89 -23.25
C LEU A 58 -21.04 2.70 -23.55
N LEU A 59 -21.37 1.89 -22.54
CA LEU A 59 -22.21 0.69 -22.63
C LEU A 59 -23.53 0.81 -21.87
N ASP A 60 -23.85 2.02 -21.36
CA ASP A 60 -25.00 2.28 -20.49
C ASP A 60 -25.01 1.40 -19.21
N ASN A 61 -23.83 1.02 -18.74
CA ASN A 61 -23.68 0.33 -17.47
C ASN A 61 -23.84 1.30 -16.31
N ALA A 62 -24.23 0.78 -15.13
CA ALA A 62 -24.17 1.54 -13.90
C ALA A 62 -22.71 2.00 -13.61
N HIS A 63 -22.53 3.16 -12.95
CA HIS A 63 -21.21 3.73 -12.66
C HIS A 63 -20.35 2.83 -11.76
N ASP A 64 -20.97 1.97 -10.95
CA ASP A 64 -20.34 0.99 -10.07
C ASP A 64 -20.12 -0.38 -10.72
N ALA A 65 -20.53 -0.56 -12.01
CA ALA A 65 -20.36 -1.81 -12.71
C ALA A 65 -18.89 -2.23 -12.76
N VAL A 66 -18.67 -3.53 -12.54
CA VAL A 66 -17.31 -4.09 -12.52
C VAL A 66 -16.69 -4.03 -13.91
N ALA A 67 -15.52 -3.42 -14.02
CA ALA A 67 -14.70 -3.38 -15.23
C ALA A 67 -13.31 -3.98 -14.98
N LEU A 68 -12.62 -4.33 -16.05
CA LEU A 68 -11.26 -4.84 -15.99
C LEU A 68 -10.27 -3.68 -16.14
N GLU A 69 -9.47 -3.43 -15.09
CA GLU A 69 -8.33 -2.53 -15.11
C GLU A 69 -7.09 -3.32 -15.51
N PHE A 70 -6.29 -2.80 -16.44
CA PHE A 70 -4.99 -3.38 -16.77
C PHE A 70 -3.93 -2.29 -16.97
N THR A 71 -2.69 -2.66 -16.63
CA THR A 71 -1.56 -1.74 -16.52
C THR A 71 -0.49 -2.16 -17.51
N HIS A 72 0.05 -1.22 -18.28
CA HIS A 72 1.20 -1.35 -19.15
C HIS A 72 1.01 -2.26 -20.38
N THR A 73 0.60 -3.51 -20.21
CA THR A 73 0.25 -4.46 -21.29
C THR A 73 -1.08 -5.09 -20.95
N GLY A 74 -2.01 -5.05 -21.88
CA GLY A 74 -3.35 -5.57 -21.68
C GLY A 74 -3.44 -7.10 -21.88
N PRO A 75 -4.59 -7.69 -21.57
CA PRO A 75 -4.81 -9.13 -21.67
C PRO A 75 -5.17 -9.57 -23.09
N THR A 76 -5.04 -10.90 -23.31
CA THR A 76 -5.64 -11.62 -24.44
C THR A 76 -6.83 -12.43 -23.92
N LEU A 77 -8.03 -12.14 -24.44
CA LEU A 77 -9.29 -12.73 -23.99
C LEU A 77 -10.02 -13.43 -25.15
N ARG A 78 -10.51 -14.65 -24.91
CA ARG A 78 -11.43 -15.35 -25.81
C ARG A 78 -12.85 -15.27 -25.28
N PHE A 79 -13.75 -14.68 -26.02
CA PHE A 79 -15.17 -14.61 -25.64
C PHE A 79 -15.93 -15.86 -26.07
N LEU A 80 -16.72 -16.44 -25.17
CA LEU A 80 -17.54 -17.63 -25.46
C LEU A 80 -19.01 -17.30 -25.72
N ALA A 81 -19.38 -16.02 -25.66
CA ALA A 81 -20.74 -15.53 -25.95
C ALA A 81 -20.66 -14.14 -26.60
N ASP A 82 -21.71 -13.79 -27.32
CA ASP A 82 -21.90 -12.48 -27.93
C ASP A 82 -22.04 -11.40 -26.82
N THR A 83 -21.41 -10.25 -27.02
CA THR A 83 -21.49 -9.12 -26.10
C THR A 83 -21.07 -7.82 -26.78
N LEU A 84 -21.13 -6.70 -26.01
CA LEU A 84 -20.52 -5.41 -26.35
C LEU A 84 -19.41 -5.13 -25.38
N ILE A 85 -18.31 -4.54 -25.87
CA ILE A 85 -17.19 -4.06 -25.04
C ILE A 85 -16.89 -2.60 -25.35
N ALA A 86 -16.22 -1.92 -24.40
CA ALA A 86 -15.68 -0.58 -24.62
C ALA A 86 -14.36 -0.40 -23.91
N LEU A 87 -13.43 0.34 -24.54
CA LEU A 87 -12.12 0.67 -23.99
C LEU A 87 -12.02 2.17 -23.70
N SER A 88 -11.44 2.51 -22.53
CA SER A 88 -11.11 3.88 -22.14
C SER A 88 -9.84 3.92 -21.30
N GLY A 89 -9.04 4.97 -21.43
CA GLY A 89 -7.77 5.15 -20.73
C GLY A 89 -6.61 5.35 -21.68
N ALA A 90 -5.40 5.00 -21.21
CA ALA A 90 -4.18 5.08 -21.99
C ALA A 90 -4.25 4.19 -23.26
N HIS A 91 -3.73 4.68 -24.36
CA HIS A 91 -3.82 3.97 -25.61
C HIS A 91 -2.94 2.72 -25.66
N MET A 92 -3.55 1.56 -25.86
CA MET A 92 -2.92 0.28 -26.15
C MET A 92 -3.51 -0.25 -27.45
N PRO A 93 -2.70 -0.72 -28.44
CA PRO A 93 -3.26 -1.36 -29.64
C PRO A 93 -4.18 -2.49 -29.25
N ALA A 94 -5.42 -2.49 -29.74
CA ALA A 94 -6.42 -3.51 -29.46
C ALA A 94 -6.92 -4.13 -30.77
N LEU A 95 -6.84 -5.44 -30.88
CA LEU A 95 -7.24 -6.23 -32.04
C LEU A 95 -8.34 -7.19 -31.66
N LEU A 96 -9.38 -7.30 -32.47
CA LEU A 96 -10.43 -8.32 -32.40
C LEU A 96 -10.31 -9.19 -33.65
N ASP A 97 -9.82 -10.43 -33.51
CA ASP A 97 -9.46 -11.31 -34.63
C ASP A 97 -8.62 -10.58 -35.69
N ASP A 98 -7.46 -10.03 -35.27
CA ASP A 98 -6.51 -9.26 -36.11
C ASP A 98 -7.03 -7.92 -36.67
N ILE A 99 -8.29 -7.52 -36.35
CA ILE A 99 -8.87 -6.25 -36.80
C ILE A 99 -8.77 -5.22 -35.68
N SER A 100 -8.14 -4.07 -35.98
CA SER A 100 -8.01 -2.98 -35.00
C SER A 100 -9.38 -2.45 -34.59
N ILE A 101 -9.61 -2.34 -33.26
CA ILE A 101 -10.82 -1.77 -32.68
C ILE A 101 -10.56 -0.39 -32.09
N PRO A 102 -11.58 0.48 -32.13
CA PRO A 102 -11.45 1.85 -31.61
C PRO A 102 -11.64 1.93 -30.10
N TYR A 103 -11.12 3.02 -29.53
CA TYR A 103 -11.39 3.48 -28.17
C TYR A 103 -12.61 4.39 -28.14
N HIS A 104 -13.17 4.55 -26.93
CA HIS A 104 -14.25 5.49 -26.62
C HIS A 104 -15.55 5.27 -27.42
N GLN A 105 -15.82 4.03 -27.82
CA GLN A 105 -17.08 3.62 -28.42
C GLN A 105 -17.36 2.14 -28.20
N PRO A 106 -18.66 1.72 -28.26
CA PRO A 106 -19.04 0.31 -28.17
C PRO A 106 -18.54 -0.49 -29.37
N VAL A 107 -18.04 -1.70 -29.10
CA VAL A 107 -17.58 -2.66 -30.10
C VAL A 107 -18.32 -3.98 -29.87
N ALA A 108 -18.97 -4.50 -30.92
CA ALA A 108 -19.65 -5.81 -30.88
C ALA A 108 -18.63 -6.95 -30.97
N VAL A 109 -18.74 -7.89 -30.05
CA VAL A 109 -17.93 -9.11 -30.00
C VAL A 109 -18.83 -10.33 -30.18
N LYS A 110 -18.41 -11.26 -31.01
CA LYS A 110 -19.09 -12.54 -31.23
C LYS A 110 -18.44 -13.68 -30.46
N ALA A 111 -19.26 -14.69 -30.15
CA ALA A 111 -18.76 -15.92 -29.55
C ALA A 111 -17.62 -16.53 -30.39
N GLY A 112 -16.53 -16.89 -29.76
CA GLY A 112 -15.30 -17.44 -30.34
C GLY A 112 -14.24 -16.41 -30.69
N GLN A 113 -14.56 -15.12 -30.76
CA GLN A 113 -13.59 -14.09 -31.12
C GLN A 113 -12.53 -13.87 -30.05
N LEU A 114 -11.35 -13.48 -30.49
CA LEU A 114 -10.15 -13.20 -29.71
C LEU A 114 -9.90 -11.69 -29.64
N LEU A 115 -9.87 -11.14 -28.41
CA LEU A 115 -9.43 -9.76 -28.16
C LEU A 115 -8.00 -9.79 -27.66
N GLU A 116 -7.09 -9.14 -28.40
CA GLU A 116 -5.69 -8.99 -28.02
C GLU A 116 -5.39 -7.52 -27.75
N ILE A 117 -4.91 -7.20 -26.54
CA ILE A 117 -4.56 -5.85 -26.14
C ILE A 117 -3.05 -5.79 -25.90
N GLY A 118 -2.37 -4.99 -26.71
CA GLY A 118 -0.91 -4.87 -26.71
C GLY A 118 -0.37 -3.99 -25.59
N MET A 119 0.90 -3.60 -25.77
CA MET A 119 1.61 -2.70 -24.85
C MET A 119 1.20 -1.25 -25.10
N ILE A 120 1.18 -0.47 -24.03
CA ILE A 120 0.87 0.96 -24.03
C ILE A 120 1.73 1.75 -25.00
N GLN A 121 1.12 2.64 -25.77
CA GLN A 121 1.77 3.55 -26.71
C GLN A 121 1.46 5.00 -26.34
N GLY A 122 2.50 5.78 -26.02
CA GLY A 122 2.33 7.17 -25.65
C GLY A 122 2.18 7.42 -24.12
N PRO A 123 1.50 8.50 -23.72
CA PRO A 123 1.30 8.86 -22.32
C PRO A 123 0.27 7.98 -21.62
N GLY A 124 0.31 7.98 -20.30
CA GLY A 124 -0.58 7.23 -19.44
C GLY A 124 -0.08 5.83 -19.12
N GLN A 125 -0.81 5.13 -18.24
CA GLN A 125 -0.37 3.86 -17.64
C GLN A 125 -1.44 2.78 -17.61
N ARG A 126 -2.73 3.15 -17.54
CA ARG A 126 -3.86 2.22 -17.33
C ARG A 126 -4.95 2.38 -18.36
N THR A 127 -5.57 1.24 -18.67
CA THR A 127 -6.75 1.16 -19.53
C THR A 127 -7.81 0.31 -18.86
N TYR A 128 -9.05 0.62 -19.15
CA TYR A 128 -10.24 -0.06 -18.65
C TYR A 128 -10.99 -0.71 -19.80
N LEU A 129 -11.35 -1.98 -19.62
CA LEU A 129 -12.27 -2.71 -20.47
C LEU A 129 -13.58 -2.89 -19.72
N ALA A 130 -14.62 -2.20 -20.16
CA ALA A 130 -15.99 -2.48 -19.75
C ALA A 130 -16.62 -3.52 -20.70
N ILE A 131 -17.55 -4.29 -20.16
CA ILE A 131 -18.41 -5.24 -20.90
C ILE A 131 -19.86 -4.91 -20.62
N SER A 132 -20.73 -5.06 -21.60
CA SER A 132 -22.16 -4.75 -21.43
C SER A 132 -22.78 -5.56 -20.28
N GLY A 133 -23.45 -4.86 -19.36
CA GLY A 133 -23.97 -5.40 -18.11
C GLY A 133 -22.94 -5.62 -17.00
N GLY A 134 -21.64 -5.35 -17.25
CA GLY A 134 -20.53 -5.49 -16.28
C GLY A 134 -20.04 -6.92 -16.08
N PHE A 135 -18.80 -7.05 -15.61
CA PHE A 135 -18.27 -8.33 -15.15
C PHE A 135 -18.93 -8.76 -13.84
N ARG A 136 -18.91 -10.07 -13.58
CA ARG A 136 -19.42 -10.67 -12.34
C ARG A 136 -18.26 -11.16 -11.49
N ALA A 137 -18.18 -10.67 -10.26
CA ALA A 137 -17.22 -11.13 -9.27
C ALA A 137 -17.91 -11.33 -7.91
N PRO A 138 -17.44 -12.24 -7.08
CA PRO A 138 -17.94 -12.38 -5.72
C PRO A 138 -17.59 -11.13 -4.89
N GLU A 139 -18.50 -10.71 -4.03
CA GLU A 139 -18.22 -9.68 -3.04
C GLU A 139 -17.41 -10.26 -1.88
N TYR A 140 -16.46 -9.46 -1.42
CA TYR A 140 -15.72 -9.69 -0.18
C TYR A 140 -15.70 -8.41 0.65
N LEU A 141 -16.23 -8.46 1.86
CA LEU A 141 -16.40 -7.29 2.72
C LEU A 141 -17.13 -6.14 2.00
N GLY A 142 -18.25 -6.46 1.33
CA GLY A 142 -19.13 -5.50 0.67
C GLY A 142 -18.62 -4.92 -0.65
N SER A 143 -17.55 -5.45 -1.25
CA SER A 143 -17.04 -4.98 -2.54
C SER A 143 -16.49 -6.10 -3.40
N THR A 144 -16.62 -5.95 -4.73
CA THR A 144 -15.99 -6.81 -5.74
C THR A 144 -14.57 -6.35 -6.11
N ALA A 145 -14.13 -5.16 -5.68
CA ALA A 145 -12.83 -4.61 -6.01
C ALA A 145 -11.68 -5.52 -5.54
N THR A 146 -10.69 -5.72 -6.41
CA THR A 146 -9.51 -6.54 -6.13
C THR A 146 -8.48 -5.77 -5.32
N PHE A 147 -8.09 -6.32 -4.19
CA PHE A 147 -6.86 -5.96 -3.47
C PHE A 147 -5.83 -7.06 -3.70
N ALA A 148 -5.05 -6.93 -4.76
CA ALA A 148 -4.13 -7.99 -5.21
C ALA A 148 -3.06 -8.33 -4.17
N LEU A 149 -2.53 -7.33 -3.46
CA LEU A 149 -1.52 -7.52 -2.43
C LEU A 149 -2.06 -8.31 -1.22
N GLY A 150 -3.33 -8.09 -0.85
CA GLY A 150 -4.02 -8.82 0.22
C GLY A 150 -4.59 -10.17 -0.21
N GLY A 151 -4.62 -10.47 -1.50
CA GLY A 151 -5.07 -11.75 -2.03
C GLY A 151 -6.59 -11.96 -1.97
N PHE A 152 -7.41 -10.90 -2.13
CA PHE A 152 -8.87 -10.99 -2.12
C PHE A 152 -9.56 -9.97 -3.04
N GLY A 153 -10.86 -10.20 -3.27
CA GLY A 153 -11.69 -9.46 -4.22
C GLY A 153 -11.51 -9.94 -5.67
N GLY A 154 -12.22 -9.34 -6.59
CA GLY A 154 -12.23 -9.73 -7.99
C GLY A 154 -12.73 -11.16 -8.24
N ALA A 155 -12.41 -11.72 -9.39
CA ALA A 155 -12.80 -13.08 -9.76
C ALA A 155 -11.95 -14.16 -9.07
N THR A 156 -10.68 -13.86 -8.79
CA THR A 156 -9.67 -14.86 -8.39
C THR A 156 -8.94 -14.52 -7.09
N GLY A 157 -9.29 -13.42 -6.46
CA GLY A 157 -8.61 -12.91 -5.25
C GLY A 157 -7.31 -12.17 -5.54
N GLY A 158 -6.97 -11.91 -6.81
CA GLY A 158 -5.73 -11.24 -7.20
C GLY A 158 -5.76 -10.76 -8.64
N THR A 159 -4.57 -10.55 -9.21
CA THR A 159 -4.42 -10.31 -10.63
C THR A 159 -4.76 -11.55 -11.43
N LEU A 160 -5.26 -11.37 -12.65
CA LEU A 160 -5.62 -12.45 -13.55
C LEU A 160 -4.41 -13.34 -13.87
N ARG A 161 -4.72 -14.61 -14.17
CA ARG A 161 -3.76 -15.62 -14.59
C ARG A 161 -4.25 -16.32 -15.84
N VAL A 162 -3.34 -16.93 -16.58
CA VAL A 162 -3.69 -17.78 -17.71
C VAL A 162 -4.64 -18.90 -17.26
N GLY A 163 -5.74 -19.09 -17.99
CA GLY A 163 -6.78 -20.07 -17.71
C GLY A 163 -7.91 -19.58 -16.79
N ASP A 164 -7.82 -18.35 -16.24
CA ASP A 164 -8.93 -17.76 -15.51
C ASP A 164 -10.14 -17.55 -16.42
N THR A 165 -11.32 -17.60 -15.82
CA THR A 165 -12.60 -17.41 -16.52
C THR A 165 -13.33 -16.21 -15.94
N LEU A 166 -13.56 -15.20 -16.76
CA LEU A 166 -14.29 -13.99 -16.42
C LEU A 166 -15.77 -14.13 -16.80
N ARG A 167 -16.64 -14.14 -15.81
CA ARG A 167 -18.10 -14.15 -16.02
C ARG A 167 -18.62 -12.74 -16.20
N PHE A 168 -19.66 -12.58 -17.02
CA PHE A 168 -20.32 -11.30 -17.21
C PHE A 168 -21.84 -11.43 -17.24
N ASN A 169 -22.54 -10.30 -17.15
CA ASN A 169 -24.00 -10.25 -17.19
C ASN A 169 -24.51 -10.29 -18.63
N PRO A 170 -25.81 -10.63 -18.86
CA PRO A 170 -26.42 -10.51 -20.18
C PRO A 170 -26.24 -9.10 -20.75
N PRO A 171 -25.90 -8.96 -22.04
CA PRO A 171 -25.68 -7.66 -22.64
C PRO A 171 -26.96 -6.83 -22.67
N ALA A 172 -26.83 -5.54 -22.36
CA ALA A 172 -27.86 -4.53 -22.59
C ALA A 172 -27.74 -3.96 -24.02
N LEU A 173 -28.69 -3.14 -24.43
CA LEU A 173 -28.60 -2.38 -25.69
C LEU A 173 -27.54 -1.27 -25.53
N ALA A 174 -26.83 -0.98 -26.63
CA ALA A 174 -25.91 0.16 -26.63
C ALA A 174 -26.71 1.47 -26.44
N PRO A 175 -26.11 2.48 -25.77
CA PRO A 175 -26.77 3.76 -25.57
C PRO A 175 -26.98 4.49 -26.91
N GLU A 176 -28.06 5.24 -27.02
CA GLU A 176 -28.34 6.08 -28.20
C GLU A 176 -27.37 7.25 -28.35
N THR A 177 -26.85 7.74 -27.23
CA THR A 177 -25.90 8.89 -27.16
C THR A 177 -24.68 8.50 -26.38
N LEU A 178 -23.50 8.68 -26.98
CA LEU A 178 -22.24 8.40 -26.32
C LEU A 178 -21.84 9.58 -25.41
N PRO A 179 -21.20 9.30 -24.25
CA PRO A 179 -20.63 10.31 -23.39
C PRO A 179 -19.48 11.03 -24.11
N ALA A 180 -19.23 12.30 -23.70
CA ALA A 180 -18.07 13.04 -24.18
C ALA A 180 -16.76 12.32 -23.77
N PRO A 181 -15.74 12.33 -24.64
CA PRO A 181 -14.46 11.70 -24.29
C PRO A 181 -13.82 12.41 -23.08
N PRO A 182 -13.10 11.65 -22.22
CA PRO A 182 -12.39 12.23 -21.09
C PRO A 182 -11.25 13.16 -21.54
N PRO A 183 -10.69 13.96 -20.63
CA PRO A 183 -9.52 14.82 -20.91
C PRO A 183 -8.34 13.98 -21.46
N ALA A 184 -7.53 14.62 -22.31
CA ALA A 184 -6.36 13.98 -22.88
C ALA A 184 -5.34 13.65 -21.77
N ILE A 185 -4.79 12.44 -21.84
CA ILE A 185 -3.70 11.98 -20.98
C ILE A 185 -2.38 12.61 -21.48
N THR A 186 -1.53 13.06 -20.58
CA THR A 186 -0.29 13.82 -20.86
C THR A 186 0.91 13.16 -20.17
N ARG A 187 2.11 13.72 -20.35
CA ARG A 187 3.33 13.35 -19.62
C ARG A 187 3.77 14.43 -18.63
N ASP A 188 3.23 15.62 -18.80
CA ASP A 188 3.47 16.77 -17.93
C ASP A 188 2.17 17.04 -17.18
N TRP A 189 2.16 16.77 -15.89
CA TRP A 189 0.97 16.76 -15.06
C TRP A 189 0.97 17.93 -14.09
N GLU A 190 -0.17 18.58 -13.96
CA GLU A 190 -0.49 19.43 -12.83
C GLU A 190 -1.46 18.67 -11.92
N LEU A 191 -1.10 18.53 -10.64
CA LEU A 191 -1.92 17.93 -9.61
C LEU A 191 -2.39 19.01 -8.65
N ALA A 192 -3.69 19.27 -8.63
CA ALA A 192 -4.29 20.13 -7.63
C ALA A 192 -4.26 19.45 -6.26
N VAL A 193 -3.74 20.13 -5.24
CA VAL A 193 -3.59 19.61 -3.90
C VAL A 193 -4.12 20.60 -2.85
N LEU A 194 -4.64 20.04 -1.75
CA LEU A 194 -4.99 20.75 -0.53
C LEU A 194 -3.83 20.67 0.46
N TYR A 195 -3.46 21.81 1.04
CA TYR A 195 -2.37 21.90 2.00
C TYR A 195 -2.78 21.35 3.37
N GLY A 196 -1.94 20.52 3.94
CA GLY A 196 -2.13 19.81 5.21
C GLY A 196 -2.19 18.29 5.02
N PRO A 197 -2.23 17.53 6.13
CA PRO A 197 -2.30 17.98 7.53
C PRO A 197 -0.98 18.48 8.13
N HIS A 198 0.21 17.98 7.70
CA HIS A 198 1.49 18.21 8.35
C HIS A 198 2.35 19.22 7.57
N GLY A 199 2.16 20.49 7.82
CA GLY A 199 2.85 21.57 7.11
C GLY A 199 3.93 22.30 7.92
N ALA A 200 4.27 23.49 7.46
CA ALA A 200 5.10 24.45 8.19
C ALA A 200 4.28 25.16 9.27
N PRO A 201 4.92 25.64 10.36
CA PRO A 201 6.34 25.48 10.70
C PRO A 201 6.66 24.21 11.48
N ASP A 202 5.66 23.35 11.79
CA ASP A 202 5.80 22.25 12.73
C ASP A 202 6.71 21.12 12.20
N PHE A 203 6.61 20.81 10.89
CA PHE A 203 7.30 19.67 10.27
C PHE A 203 8.25 20.11 9.16
N PHE A 204 7.83 21.04 8.34
CA PHE A 204 8.58 21.59 7.22
C PHE A 204 8.91 23.05 7.48
N THR A 205 9.98 23.55 6.86
CA THR A 205 10.22 24.99 6.79
C THR A 205 9.30 25.65 5.75
N ASP A 206 9.10 26.97 5.84
CA ASP A 206 8.35 27.72 4.81
C ASP A 206 9.01 27.57 3.42
N GLU A 207 10.36 27.48 3.40
CA GLU A 207 11.12 27.24 2.16
C GLU A 207 10.83 25.87 1.57
N ASP A 208 10.69 24.83 2.40
CA ASP A 208 10.32 23.48 1.93
C ASP A 208 8.93 23.50 1.29
N ILE A 209 7.97 24.20 1.89
CA ILE A 209 6.63 24.33 1.33
C ILE A 209 6.66 25.14 0.02
N ALA A 210 7.46 26.20 -0.05
CA ALA A 210 7.65 26.94 -1.30
C ALA A 210 8.30 26.05 -2.39
N THR A 211 9.25 25.22 -2.01
CA THR A 211 9.92 24.24 -2.88
C THR A 211 8.96 23.17 -3.37
N LEU A 212 8.09 22.64 -2.49
CA LEU A 212 7.08 21.63 -2.85
C LEU A 212 6.19 22.13 -4.00
N PHE A 213 5.74 23.38 -3.94
CA PHE A 213 4.86 23.97 -4.95
C PHE A 213 5.61 24.59 -6.14
N GLY A 214 6.87 24.94 -5.98
CA GLY A 214 7.70 25.57 -7.02
C GLY A 214 8.49 24.62 -7.92
N SER A 215 8.58 23.35 -7.53
CA SER A 215 9.44 22.38 -8.20
C SER A 215 8.68 21.44 -9.12
N VAL A 216 9.45 20.80 -10.02
CA VAL A 216 8.99 19.71 -10.86
C VAL A 216 9.50 18.40 -10.26
N TYR A 217 8.62 17.44 -10.09
CA TYR A 217 8.93 16.09 -9.64
C TYR A 217 8.86 15.11 -10.82
N GLU A 218 9.58 14.00 -10.72
CA GLU A 218 9.55 12.92 -11.72
C GLU A 218 9.02 11.64 -11.09
N VAL A 219 8.15 10.93 -11.82
CA VAL A 219 7.61 9.64 -11.38
C VAL A 219 8.71 8.59 -11.41
N HIS A 220 8.97 7.98 -10.24
CA HIS A 220 9.95 6.91 -10.07
C HIS A 220 9.41 5.57 -10.59
N HIS A 221 10.28 4.72 -11.14
CA HIS A 221 9.89 3.41 -11.68
C HIS A 221 9.37 2.43 -10.61
N ASN A 222 9.77 2.58 -9.36
CA ASN A 222 9.28 1.74 -8.26
C ASN A 222 7.99 2.32 -7.66
N SER A 223 6.96 2.41 -8.49
CA SER A 223 5.62 2.89 -8.16
C SER A 223 4.62 1.76 -8.33
N ALA A 224 3.47 1.84 -7.65
CA ALA A 224 2.41 0.85 -7.73
C ALA A 224 1.05 1.46 -7.30
N ARG A 225 -0.03 0.66 -7.30
CA ARG A 225 -1.35 1.06 -6.76
C ARG A 225 -1.30 1.45 -5.29
N THR A 226 -0.29 0.96 -4.53
CA THR A 226 -0.08 1.32 -3.11
C THR A 226 0.48 2.72 -2.93
N GLY A 227 1.26 3.22 -3.90
CA GLY A 227 1.84 4.56 -3.88
C GLY A 227 2.77 4.80 -5.04
N ILE A 228 2.79 6.05 -5.49
CA ILE A 228 3.61 6.53 -6.61
C ILE A 228 4.76 7.34 -6.02
N ARG A 229 5.96 6.81 -6.13
CA ARG A 229 7.18 7.45 -5.66
C ARG A 229 7.61 8.56 -6.59
N LEU A 230 8.14 9.65 -6.02
CA LEU A 230 8.59 10.79 -6.81
C LEU A 230 10.06 11.11 -6.52
N ILE A 231 10.76 11.50 -7.56
CA ILE A 231 12.12 12.05 -7.51
C ILE A 231 12.00 13.57 -7.56
N GLY A 232 12.60 14.26 -6.57
CA GLY A 232 12.54 15.71 -6.50
C GLY A 232 13.44 16.28 -5.41
N PRO A 233 13.30 17.58 -5.10
CA PRO A 233 14.08 18.22 -4.04
C PRO A 233 13.86 17.57 -2.67
N LYS A 234 14.92 17.46 -1.88
CA LYS A 234 14.86 16.99 -0.50
C LYS A 234 14.48 18.15 0.42
N PRO A 235 13.61 17.92 1.43
CA PRO A 235 13.31 18.92 2.45
C PRO A 235 14.52 19.24 3.33
N LYS A 236 14.55 20.47 3.84
CA LYS A 236 15.51 20.91 4.87
C LYS A 236 15.06 20.54 6.27
N TRP A 237 13.77 20.30 6.44
CA TRP A 237 13.06 19.97 7.66
C TRP A 237 13.10 21.07 8.74
N ALA A 238 11.98 21.29 9.43
CA ALA A 238 11.89 22.22 10.56
C ALA A 238 12.37 21.59 11.88
N ARG A 239 12.56 20.27 11.92
CA ARG A 239 12.96 19.52 13.11
C ARG A 239 14.10 18.54 12.80
N LEU A 240 14.84 18.12 13.85
CA LEU A 240 16.03 17.28 13.71
C LEU A 240 15.72 15.80 13.55
N ASP A 241 14.64 15.32 14.19
CA ASP A 241 14.22 13.91 14.21
C ASP A 241 12.72 13.81 14.56
N GLY A 242 12.22 12.60 14.64
CA GLY A 242 10.84 12.28 15.04
C GLY A 242 10.69 11.95 16.53
N GLY A 243 11.72 12.12 17.36
CA GLY A 243 11.71 11.72 18.75
C GLY A 243 11.50 10.20 18.91
N GLU A 244 10.58 9.78 19.77
CA GLU A 244 10.24 8.37 19.99
C GLU A 244 9.62 7.68 18.74
N ALA A 245 9.19 8.45 17.75
CA ALA A 245 8.67 7.90 16.49
C ALA A 245 9.78 7.44 15.54
N GLY A 246 11.02 7.93 15.70
CA GLY A 246 12.17 7.50 14.89
C GLY A 246 13.19 8.59 14.66
N LEU A 247 14.35 8.20 14.09
CA LEU A 247 15.51 9.09 13.90
C LEU A 247 15.36 10.08 12.75
N HIS A 248 14.45 9.84 11.80
CA HIS A 248 14.28 10.73 10.65
C HIS A 248 13.24 11.83 10.93
N PRO A 249 13.46 13.09 10.49
CA PRO A 249 12.49 14.17 10.68
C PRO A 249 11.10 13.91 10.11
N SER A 250 10.96 13.05 9.09
CA SER A 250 9.66 12.67 8.55
C SER A 250 8.85 11.76 9.47
N ASN A 251 9.47 11.16 10.51
CA ASN A 251 8.78 10.22 11.38
C ASN A 251 7.88 10.95 12.40
N ILE A 252 6.66 10.47 12.54
CA ILE A 252 5.68 10.90 13.55
C ILE A 252 5.04 9.67 14.20
N HIS A 253 4.33 9.88 15.32
CA HIS A 253 3.45 8.84 15.85
C HIS A 253 2.36 8.51 14.85
N ASP A 254 2.07 7.23 14.69
CA ASP A 254 1.20 6.74 13.64
C ASP A 254 -0.16 7.42 13.66
N ASN A 255 -0.57 7.90 12.50
CA ASN A 255 -1.84 8.52 12.22
C ASN A 255 -2.45 7.94 10.95
N ALA A 256 -3.73 8.17 10.72
CA ALA A 256 -4.39 7.73 9.51
C ALA A 256 -4.00 8.60 8.31
N TYR A 257 -3.96 7.98 7.13
CA TYR A 257 -3.70 8.63 5.85
C TYR A 257 -4.98 8.77 5.03
N ALA A 258 -5.00 9.74 4.13
CA ALA A 258 -5.99 9.84 3.06
C ALA A 258 -5.44 9.26 1.76
N VAL A 259 -6.30 8.75 0.89
CA VAL A 259 -5.93 8.43 -0.49
C VAL A 259 -5.53 9.72 -1.19
N GLY A 260 -4.41 9.72 -1.92
CA GLY A 260 -3.84 10.92 -2.53
C GLY A 260 -2.93 11.74 -1.61
N ALA A 261 -2.72 11.35 -0.36
CA ALA A 261 -1.76 12.02 0.52
C ALA A 261 -0.34 11.95 -0.06
N ILE A 262 0.40 13.06 0.06
CA ILE A 262 1.83 13.14 -0.29
C ILE A 262 2.60 12.75 0.97
N ASP A 263 2.91 11.47 1.09
CA ASP A 263 3.63 10.88 2.22
C ASP A 263 5.15 11.01 2.05
N PHE A 264 5.86 11.57 3.03
CA PHE A 264 7.31 11.67 2.99
C PHE A 264 7.97 10.51 3.74
N THR A 265 8.21 9.41 3.05
CA THR A 265 9.01 8.31 3.60
C THR A 265 10.51 8.65 3.51
N GLY A 266 11.07 9.15 4.60
CA GLY A 266 12.37 9.81 4.55
C GLY A 266 12.29 11.13 3.76
N ASP A 267 13.23 11.36 2.85
CA ASP A 267 13.24 12.56 1.98
C ASP A 267 12.45 12.39 0.68
N MET A 268 11.85 11.22 0.47
CA MET A 268 11.16 10.88 -0.78
C MET A 268 9.64 11.04 -0.63
N PRO A 269 8.98 11.90 -1.45
CA PRO A 269 7.54 11.98 -1.47
C PRO A 269 6.92 10.80 -2.23
N ILE A 270 5.82 10.26 -1.68
CA ILE A 270 5.04 9.16 -2.23
C ILE A 270 3.57 9.60 -2.27
N LEU A 271 2.94 9.59 -3.44
CA LEU A 271 1.50 9.79 -3.57
C LEU A 271 0.79 8.49 -3.23
N LEU A 272 0.04 8.45 -2.14
CA LEU A 272 -0.66 7.25 -1.71
C LEU A 272 -1.83 6.94 -2.64
N GLY A 273 -1.87 5.70 -3.12
CA GLY A 273 -2.92 5.21 -4.02
C GLY A 273 -4.07 4.52 -3.28
N PRO A 274 -5.08 4.02 -4.01
CA PRO A 274 -6.25 3.37 -3.43
C PRO A 274 -5.95 2.02 -2.76
N ASP A 275 -4.77 1.44 -2.99
CA ASP A 275 -4.25 0.27 -2.27
C ASP A 275 -3.18 0.67 -1.24
N GLY A 276 -3.08 1.95 -0.88
CA GLY A 276 -2.14 2.49 0.10
C GLY A 276 -2.42 2.05 1.54
N PRO A 277 -1.47 2.25 2.46
CA PRO A 277 -1.67 1.97 3.87
C PRO A 277 -2.68 2.95 4.49
N SER A 278 -3.51 2.46 5.40
CA SER A 278 -4.49 3.30 6.11
C SER A 278 -3.88 4.06 7.29
N LEU A 279 -2.83 3.52 7.89
CA LEU A 279 -2.18 4.02 9.09
C LEU A 279 -0.66 3.97 8.92
N GLY A 280 0.04 4.96 9.42
CA GLY A 280 1.49 4.98 9.43
C GLY A 280 2.07 6.23 10.09
N GLY A 281 3.37 6.24 10.22
CA GLY A 281 4.10 7.25 10.99
C GLY A 281 5.00 8.15 10.15
N PHE A 282 4.45 8.77 9.10
CA PHE A 282 5.15 9.74 8.27
C PHE A 282 4.31 11.00 8.01
N VAL A 283 4.99 12.10 7.78
CA VAL A 283 4.34 13.40 7.56
C VAL A 283 3.79 13.55 6.15
N CYS A 284 2.61 14.18 6.02
CA CYS A 284 1.95 14.47 4.75
C CYS A 284 1.66 15.98 4.66
N PRO A 285 2.44 16.78 3.90
CA PRO A 285 2.22 18.22 3.81
C PRO A 285 1.04 18.64 2.92
N ALA A 286 0.57 17.75 2.05
CA ALA A 286 -0.57 18.01 1.17
C ALA A 286 -1.25 16.72 0.73
N VAL A 287 -2.48 16.84 0.22
CA VAL A 287 -3.30 15.74 -0.32
C VAL A 287 -3.85 16.14 -1.68
N VAL A 288 -3.78 15.25 -2.67
CA VAL A 288 -4.36 15.45 -4.01
C VAL A 288 -5.88 15.60 -3.90
N THR A 289 -6.44 16.59 -4.60
CA THR A 289 -7.90 16.82 -4.58
C THR A 289 -8.66 15.64 -5.20
N LYS A 290 -9.88 15.40 -4.74
CA LYS A 290 -10.77 14.36 -5.29
C LYS A 290 -10.90 14.44 -6.82
N THR A 291 -10.98 15.66 -7.36
CA THR A 291 -11.11 15.90 -8.81
C THR A 291 -9.89 15.49 -9.61
N ASP A 292 -8.73 15.36 -8.97
CA ASP A 292 -7.47 15.01 -9.62
C ASP A 292 -6.96 13.59 -9.28
N LEU A 293 -7.63 12.86 -8.37
CA LEU A 293 -7.22 11.51 -7.96
C LEU A 293 -7.08 10.55 -9.15
N TRP A 294 -7.96 10.65 -10.15
CA TRP A 294 -7.90 9.82 -11.34
C TRP A 294 -6.54 9.91 -12.07
N LYS A 295 -5.88 11.09 -12.02
CA LYS A 295 -4.58 11.32 -12.67
C LYS A 295 -3.51 10.38 -12.12
N LEU A 296 -3.59 10.01 -10.83
CA LEU A 296 -2.67 9.05 -10.21
C LEU A 296 -2.67 7.72 -10.95
N GLY A 297 -3.84 7.31 -11.48
CA GLY A 297 -3.98 6.11 -12.29
C GLY A 297 -3.22 6.15 -13.61
N GLN A 298 -2.94 7.34 -14.13
CA GLN A 298 -2.30 7.52 -15.44
C GLN A 298 -0.83 7.92 -15.37
N LEU A 299 -0.30 8.22 -14.16
CA LEU A 299 1.11 8.54 -13.98
C LEU A 299 2.01 7.37 -14.36
N LYS A 300 2.97 7.65 -15.25
CA LYS A 300 3.92 6.70 -15.80
C LYS A 300 5.34 7.05 -15.36
N PRO A 301 6.23 6.07 -15.13
CA PRO A 301 7.63 6.34 -14.83
C PRO A 301 8.27 7.30 -15.83
N GLY A 302 8.92 8.36 -15.31
CA GLY A 302 9.53 9.43 -16.11
C GLY A 302 8.60 10.61 -16.42
N ASP A 303 7.30 10.51 -16.14
CA ASP A 303 6.38 11.66 -16.25
C ASP A 303 6.77 12.77 -15.25
N LYS A 304 6.45 14.02 -15.61
CA LYS A 304 6.73 15.19 -14.80
C LYS A 304 5.47 15.66 -14.09
N ILE A 305 5.60 16.04 -12.81
CA ILE A 305 4.52 16.49 -11.97
C ILE A 305 4.84 17.86 -11.37
N ARG A 306 3.85 18.74 -11.35
CA ARG A 306 3.83 19.96 -10.55
C ARG A 306 2.63 19.93 -9.62
N PHE A 307 2.84 20.30 -8.36
CA PHE A 307 1.76 20.47 -7.41
C PHE A 307 1.23 21.90 -7.46
N VAL A 308 -0.08 22.04 -7.58
CA VAL A 308 -0.77 23.33 -7.62
C VAL A 308 -1.71 23.41 -6.41
N ARG A 309 -1.61 24.48 -5.62
CA ARG A 309 -2.54 24.69 -4.51
C ARG A 309 -3.95 24.90 -5.04
N ALA A 310 -4.90 24.05 -4.65
CA ALA A 310 -6.30 24.17 -5.02
C ALA A 310 -6.97 25.39 -4.38
N ASN A 311 -6.50 25.81 -3.18
CA ASN A 311 -6.96 27.01 -2.48
C ASN A 311 -5.88 27.54 -1.53
N SER A 312 -6.12 28.73 -0.94
CA SER A 312 -5.22 29.35 0.03
C SER A 312 -5.53 28.99 1.49
N ALA A 313 -6.42 28.03 1.74
CA ALA A 313 -6.83 27.69 3.10
C ALA A 313 -5.66 27.10 3.91
N PRO A 314 -5.58 27.36 5.21
CA PRO A 314 -4.54 26.80 6.09
C PRO A 314 -4.76 25.29 6.31
N ALA A 315 -3.71 24.62 6.78
CA ALA A 315 -3.79 23.22 7.19
C ALA A 315 -4.70 23.05 8.43
N ILE A 316 -4.56 23.93 9.43
CA ILE A 316 -5.39 23.95 10.63
C ILE A 316 -6.70 24.66 10.30
N VAL A 317 -7.82 23.94 10.43
CA VAL A 317 -9.17 24.44 10.12
C VAL A 317 -10.00 24.72 11.38
N SER A 318 -9.59 24.16 12.52
CA SER A 318 -10.13 24.50 13.84
C SER A 318 -9.08 24.26 14.93
N ASN A 319 -9.14 25.07 15.98
CA ASN A 319 -8.36 24.91 17.20
C ASN A 319 -9.29 25.25 18.38
N HIS A 320 -9.87 24.22 18.97
CA HIS A 320 -10.84 24.35 20.06
C HIS A 320 -10.32 23.63 21.30
N LYS A 321 -10.10 24.38 22.39
CA LYS A 321 -9.47 23.90 23.63
C LYS A 321 -8.07 23.35 23.29
N ASP A 322 -7.85 22.07 23.53
CA ASP A 322 -6.59 21.33 23.27
C ASP A 322 -6.77 20.30 22.13
N VAL A 323 -7.76 20.53 21.27
CA VAL A 323 -8.04 19.73 20.08
C VAL A 323 -7.81 20.55 18.83
N VAL A 324 -6.98 20.05 17.93
CA VAL A 324 -6.66 20.68 16.64
C VAL A 324 -7.29 19.83 15.53
N VAL A 325 -8.09 20.47 14.67
CA VAL A 325 -8.63 19.83 13.48
C VAL A 325 -7.83 20.32 12.27
N ARG A 326 -7.23 19.37 11.55
CA ARG A 326 -6.44 19.63 10.35
C ARG A 326 -7.16 19.11 9.11
N ARG A 327 -6.98 19.78 8.01
CA ARG A 327 -7.44 19.29 6.70
C ARG A 327 -6.51 18.18 6.21
N ALA A 328 -7.09 17.08 5.79
CA ALA A 328 -6.36 15.94 5.22
C ALA A 328 -6.94 15.53 3.85
N GLY A 329 -7.33 16.53 3.03
CA GLY A 329 -7.96 16.35 1.72
C GLY A 329 -9.33 16.98 1.63
N ASP A 330 -10.11 16.63 0.60
CA ASP A 330 -11.48 17.14 0.38
C ASP A 330 -12.49 16.49 1.33
N GLU A 331 -12.27 15.24 1.69
CA GLU A 331 -13.22 14.37 2.38
C GLU A 331 -12.64 13.79 3.68
N ASP A 332 -11.50 14.32 4.16
CA ASP A 332 -10.84 13.86 5.38
C ASP A 332 -10.49 15.01 6.30
N LEU A 333 -10.76 14.82 7.58
CA LEU A 333 -10.32 15.69 8.68
C LEU A 333 -9.49 14.87 9.66
N LEU A 334 -8.31 15.37 10.01
CA LEU A 334 -7.48 14.79 11.07
C LEU A 334 -7.66 15.57 12.36
N VAL A 335 -8.27 14.94 13.35
CA VAL A 335 -8.47 15.51 14.69
C VAL A 335 -7.31 15.07 15.58
N GLU A 336 -6.54 16.03 16.11
CA GLU A 336 -5.38 15.80 16.95
C GLU A 336 -5.62 16.21 18.40
N PHE A 337 -5.11 15.40 19.32
CA PHE A 337 -5.15 15.64 20.76
C PHE A 337 -3.75 15.88 21.31
N GLY A 338 -3.57 16.97 22.07
CA GLY A 338 -2.36 17.27 22.81
C GLY A 338 -1.05 17.30 21.98
N ASP A 339 0.08 17.10 22.66
CA ASP A 339 1.41 17.15 22.07
C ASP A 339 1.76 15.89 21.25
N MET A 340 2.77 15.99 20.39
CA MET A 340 3.32 14.87 19.62
C MET A 340 4.15 13.94 20.52
N LYS A 341 3.47 13.12 21.32
CA LYS A 341 4.07 12.14 22.24
C LYS A 341 3.23 10.85 22.29
N LEU A 342 3.87 9.75 22.66
CA LEU A 342 3.20 8.49 22.95
C LEU A 342 2.55 8.54 24.34
N ASP A 343 1.23 8.69 24.38
CA ASP A 343 0.47 8.82 25.62
C ASP A 343 -0.87 8.10 25.52
N PHE A 344 -1.13 7.19 26.46
CA PHE A 344 -2.40 6.45 26.52
C PHE A 344 -3.61 7.35 26.77
N GLU A 345 -3.44 8.49 27.47
CA GLU A 345 -4.52 9.46 27.63
C GLU A 345 -4.98 10.01 26.29
N LEU A 346 -4.02 10.42 25.44
CA LEU A 346 -4.34 10.97 24.11
C LEU A 346 -5.03 9.89 23.24
N ARG A 347 -4.58 8.65 23.35
CA ARG A 347 -5.23 7.53 22.64
C ARG A 347 -6.64 7.24 23.13
N LEU A 348 -6.88 7.33 24.44
CA LEU A 348 -8.23 7.18 25.00
C LEU A 348 -9.15 8.32 24.54
N ARG A 349 -8.67 9.55 24.45
CA ARG A 349 -9.45 10.68 23.95
C ARG A 349 -9.84 10.48 22.48
N ALA A 350 -8.91 10.00 21.66
CA ALA A 350 -9.20 9.63 20.27
C ALA A 350 -10.25 8.51 20.21
N GLN A 351 -10.18 7.52 21.10
CA GLN A 351 -11.20 6.46 21.21
C GLN A 351 -12.56 7.00 21.63
N ALA A 352 -12.61 7.86 22.64
CA ALA A 352 -13.86 8.46 23.09
C ALA A 352 -14.56 9.26 21.99
N LEU A 353 -13.79 10.04 21.21
CA LEU A 353 -14.35 10.77 20.07
C LEU A 353 -14.84 9.82 18.97
N ARG A 354 -14.07 8.76 18.65
CA ARG A 354 -14.49 7.74 17.68
C ARG A 354 -15.81 7.11 18.08
N ASP A 355 -15.91 6.65 19.33
CA ASP A 355 -17.11 5.95 19.84
C ASP A 355 -18.32 6.90 19.87
N ALA A 356 -18.11 8.17 20.22
CA ALA A 356 -19.18 9.18 20.23
C ALA A 356 -19.67 9.53 18.82
N LEU A 357 -18.76 9.68 17.84
CA LEU A 357 -19.11 9.90 16.42
C LEU A 357 -19.83 8.70 15.83
N GLU A 358 -19.38 7.47 16.16
CA GLU A 358 -20.05 6.24 15.73
C GLU A 358 -21.46 6.16 16.31
N ALA A 359 -21.64 6.47 17.59
CA ALA A 359 -22.96 6.51 18.24
C ALA A 359 -23.88 7.59 17.68
N ALA A 360 -23.32 8.73 17.27
CA ALA A 360 -24.07 9.85 16.69
C ALA A 360 -24.62 9.55 15.29
N GLN A 361 -24.10 8.53 14.58
CA GLN A 361 -24.54 8.11 13.25
C GLN A 361 -24.68 9.30 12.28
N LEU A 362 -23.69 10.19 12.27
CA LEU A 362 -23.72 11.40 11.44
C LEU A 362 -23.82 11.05 9.96
N ARG A 363 -24.74 11.68 9.27
CA ARG A 363 -24.93 11.46 7.83
C ARG A 363 -23.67 11.83 7.06
N GLY A 364 -23.23 10.93 6.21
CA GLY A 364 -22.06 11.12 5.34
C GLY A 364 -20.73 10.69 5.96
N VAL A 365 -20.65 10.31 7.23
CA VAL A 365 -19.45 9.66 7.79
C VAL A 365 -19.29 8.29 7.16
N VAL A 366 -18.10 8.00 6.63
CA VAL A 366 -17.75 6.76 5.91
C VAL A 366 -16.83 5.89 6.78
N ASP A 367 -15.73 6.46 7.29
CA ASP A 367 -14.75 5.77 8.11
C ASP A 367 -14.30 6.66 9.29
N LEU A 368 -14.01 6.03 10.42
CA LEU A 368 -13.44 6.64 11.62
C LEU A 368 -12.17 5.89 12.01
N THR A 369 -11.01 6.44 11.68
CA THR A 369 -9.73 5.74 11.82
C THR A 369 -8.87 6.35 12.92
N PRO A 370 -8.74 5.71 14.09
CA PRO A 370 -7.92 6.22 15.17
C PRO A 370 -6.43 5.95 14.92
N GLY A 371 -5.61 6.99 15.11
CA GLY A 371 -4.17 6.91 15.27
C GLY A 371 -3.77 6.90 16.75
N ILE A 372 -2.51 7.17 17.04
CA ILE A 372 -1.97 7.14 18.41
C ILE A 372 -2.53 8.28 19.27
N ARG A 373 -2.63 9.47 18.71
CA ARG A 373 -3.18 10.68 19.34
C ARG A 373 -4.17 11.41 18.43
N THR A 374 -4.63 10.76 17.39
CA THR A 374 -5.44 11.35 16.34
C THR A 374 -6.66 10.51 16.05
N LEU A 375 -7.67 11.13 15.44
CA LEU A 375 -8.77 10.46 14.78
C LEU A 375 -8.95 11.07 13.39
N GLN A 376 -8.87 10.27 12.34
CA GLN A 376 -9.29 10.70 11.02
C GLN A 376 -10.78 10.42 10.85
N VAL A 377 -11.50 11.43 10.37
CA VAL A 377 -12.90 11.35 10.00
C VAL A 377 -12.99 11.46 8.48
N HIS A 378 -13.29 10.35 7.82
CA HIS A 378 -13.57 10.31 6.39
C HIS A 378 -15.07 10.45 6.16
N PHE A 379 -15.45 11.36 5.25
CA PHE A 379 -16.86 11.67 4.96
C PHE A 379 -17.11 11.86 3.46
N ASP A 380 -18.30 11.51 3.02
CA ASP A 380 -18.77 11.72 1.64
C ASP A 380 -19.19 13.20 1.45
N SER A 381 -18.45 13.92 0.63
CA SER A 381 -18.69 15.35 0.32
C SER A 381 -19.99 15.61 -0.42
N VAL A 382 -20.63 14.60 -1.00
CA VAL A 382 -21.96 14.69 -1.63
C VAL A 382 -23.06 14.77 -0.55
N GLN A 383 -22.87 14.10 0.58
CA GLN A 383 -23.87 14.01 1.66
C GLN A 383 -23.70 15.07 2.75
N THR A 384 -22.47 15.52 2.97
CA THR A 384 -22.12 16.52 4.00
C THR A 384 -20.98 17.42 3.52
N ASN A 385 -20.46 18.28 4.39
CA ASN A 385 -19.28 19.09 4.08
C ASN A 385 -18.40 19.28 5.33
N SER A 386 -17.16 19.72 5.12
CA SER A 386 -16.18 19.89 6.18
C SER A 386 -16.63 20.83 7.30
N ALA A 387 -17.34 21.90 6.99
CA ALA A 387 -17.80 22.87 8.01
C ALA A 387 -18.78 22.23 8.99
N LYS A 388 -19.79 21.50 8.49
CA LYS A 388 -20.75 20.77 9.35
C LYS A 388 -20.07 19.67 10.16
N MET A 389 -19.08 19.01 9.57
CA MET A 389 -18.34 17.97 10.26
C MET A 389 -17.48 18.55 11.39
N ILE A 390 -16.81 19.69 11.15
CA ILE A 390 -16.05 20.41 12.18
C ILE A 390 -16.96 20.83 13.33
N GLU A 391 -18.12 21.44 13.04
CA GLU A 391 -19.11 21.84 14.05
C GLU A 391 -19.53 20.65 14.92
N ALA A 392 -19.88 19.51 14.30
CA ALA A 392 -20.26 18.30 15.02
C ALA A 392 -19.10 17.74 15.87
N ILE A 393 -17.87 17.74 15.38
CA ILE A 393 -16.69 17.32 16.12
C ILE A 393 -16.49 18.22 17.36
N GLU A 394 -16.58 19.56 17.22
CA GLU A 394 -16.41 20.52 18.29
C GLU A 394 -17.48 20.34 19.38
N GLU A 395 -18.75 20.15 18.99
CA GLU A 395 -19.83 19.85 19.94
C GLU A 395 -19.58 18.56 20.73
N ILE A 396 -19.24 17.49 20.03
CA ILE A 396 -18.99 16.17 20.65
C ILE A 396 -17.78 16.23 21.58
N VAL A 397 -16.68 16.87 21.18
CA VAL A 397 -15.48 17.03 22.01
C VAL A 397 -15.79 17.69 23.35
N THR A 398 -16.75 18.61 23.41
CA THR A 398 -17.13 19.26 24.69
C THR A 398 -17.81 18.33 25.68
N CYS A 399 -18.37 17.21 25.20
CA CYS A 399 -19.15 16.25 25.97
C CYS A 399 -18.41 14.93 26.26
N LEU A 400 -17.16 14.80 25.80
CA LEU A 400 -16.38 13.57 26.01
C LEU A 400 -16.14 13.30 27.51
N PRO A 401 -16.16 12.04 27.94
CA PRO A 401 -15.83 11.67 29.31
C PRO A 401 -14.38 12.04 29.63
N ALA A 402 -14.09 12.28 30.91
CA ALA A 402 -12.73 12.45 31.37
C ALA A 402 -11.96 11.12 31.18
N PRO A 403 -10.74 11.16 30.62
CA PRO A 403 -9.98 9.93 30.34
C PRO A 403 -9.73 9.06 31.57
N GLU A 404 -9.62 9.65 32.77
CA GLU A 404 -9.44 8.96 34.04
C GLU A 404 -10.64 8.07 34.44
N ASP A 405 -11.82 8.39 33.95
CA ASP A 405 -13.04 7.64 34.26
C ASP A 405 -13.34 6.58 33.20
N MET A 406 -12.55 6.53 32.14
CA MET A 406 -12.72 5.55 31.08
C MET A 406 -12.12 4.20 31.46
N VAL A 407 -12.92 3.15 31.23
CA VAL A 407 -12.48 1.75 31.29
C VAL A 407 -12.86 1.09 29.97
N VAL A 408 -11.85 0.67 29.21
CA VAL A 408 -12.05 0.01 27.91
C VAL A 408 -11.93 -1.50 28.09
N LYS A 409 -12.91 -2.26 27.57
CA LYS A 409 -12.83 -3.73 27.53
C LYS A 409 -11.66 -4.15 26.65
N ALA A 410 -10.90 -5.11 27.11
CA ALA A 410 -9.70 -5.62 26.44
C ALA A 410 -9.58 -7.13 26.64
N ARG A 411 -8.69 -7.74 25.89
CA ARG A 411 -8.27 -9.15 26.05
C ARG A 411 -6.76 -9.19 26.17
N THR A 412 -6.24 -10.17 26.91
CA THR A 412 -4.82 -10.55 26.84
C THR A 412 -4.70 -11.78 25.97
N ILE A 413 -3.95 -11.67 24.88
CA ILE A 413 -3.80 -12.71 23.86
C ILE A 413 -2.34 -13.18 23.87
N TYR A 414 -2.15 -14.48 24.09
CA TYR A 414 -0.82 -15.10 24.13
C TYR A 414 -0.50 -15.69 22.76
N LEU A 415 0.44 -15.04 22.05
CA LEU A 415 0.87 -15.44 20.72
C LEU A 415 2.17 -16.26 20.79
N PRO A 416 2.27 -17.40 20.13
CA PRO A 416 3.55 -18.12 20.01
C PRO A 416 4.53 -17.31 19.18
N LEU A 417 5.79 -17.21 19.61
CA LEU A 417 6.85 -16.44 18.95
C LEU A 417 8.07 -17.34 18.69
N SER A 418 8.42 -17.52 17.43
CA SER A 418 9.73 -18.04 17.03
C SER A 418 10.73 -16.89 17.04
N TRP A 419 11.63 -16.90 18.05
CA TRP A 419 12.66 -15.87 18.19
C TRP A 419 13.73 -16.00 17.12
N ASN A 420 14.13 -14.91 16.49
CA ASN A 420 15.15 -14.87 15.43
C ASN A 420 14.91 -15.92 14.32
N ASP A 421 13.68 -16.03 13.87
CA ASP A 421 13.17 -16.98 12.87
C ASP A 421 13.97 -16.93 11.55
N SER A 422 14.13 -18.07 10.87
CA SER A 422 14.91 -18.15 9.62
C SER A 422 14.39 -17.22 8.52
N GLN A 423 13.08 -16.97 8.46
CA GLN A 423 12.46 -16.11 7.45
C GLN A 423 12.79 -14.64 7.69
N ILE A 424 12.89 -14.18 8.95
CA ILE A 424 13.31 -12.80 9.22
C ILE A 424 14.80 -12.60 8.90
N ARG A 425 15.65 -13.59 9.21
CA ARG A 425 17.08 -13.58 8.81
C ARG A 425 17.23 -13.50 7.29
N LEU A 426 16.39 -14.24 6.54
CA LEU A 426 16.34 -14.17 5.08
C LEU A 426 15.95 -12.77 4.58
N ALA A 427 14.95 -12.15 5.22
CA ALA A 427 14.51 -10.80 4.85
C ALA A 427 15.61 -9.75 5.07
N MET A 428 16.33 -9.82 6.20
CA MET A 428 17.46 -8.93 6.50
C MET A 428 18.60 -9.12 5.48
N ARG A 429 18.96 -10.38 5.17
CA ARG A 429 20.01 -10.69 4.19
C ARG A 429 19.65 -10.16 2.81
N LYS A 430 18.45 -10.45 2.31
CA LYS A 430 17.97 -9.94 1.01
C LYS A 430 18.05 -8.42 0.96
N TYR A 431 17.61 -7.72 2.01
CA TYR A 431 17.69 -6.27 2.06
C TYR A 431 19.13 -5.76 1.98
N GLN A 432 20.04 -6.36 2.73
CA GLN A 432 21.46 -5.97 2.71
C GLN A 432 22.11 -6.21 1.35
N GLU A 433 21.76 -7.31 0.69
CA GLU A 433 22.30 -7.67 -0.64
C GLU A 433 21.74 -6.80 -1.77
N THR A 434 20.46 -6.41 -1.71
CA THR A 434 19.76 -5.82 -2.85
C THR A 434 19.42 -4.34 -2.69
N THR A 435 19.37 -3.82 -1.47
CA THR A 435 18.83 -2.48 -1.20
C THR A 435 19.85 -1.54 -0.57
N ARG A 436 20.37 -1.89 0.60
CA ARG A 436 21.34 -1.03 1.33
C ARG A 436 22.41 -1.88 2.02
N PRO A 437 23.56 -2.15 1.37
CA PRO A 437 24.61 -2.99 1.93
C PRO A 437 25.22 -2.49 3.24
N ASN A 438 25.28 -1.17 3.44
CA ASN A 438 25.86 -0.52 4.62
C ASN A 438 24.80 -0.02 5.62
N ALA A 439 23.60 -0.62 5.61
CA ALA A 439 22.55 -0.24 6.55
C ALA A 439 22.99 -0.45 8.01
N PRO A 440 22.87 0.57 8.90
CA PRO A 440 23.38 0.49 10.26
C PRO A 440 22.74 -0.59 11.15
N TRP A 441 21.53 -1.04 10.77
CA TRP A 441 20.75 -2.08 11.45
C TRP A 441 20.99 -3.49 10.88
N CYS A 442 21.83 -3.62 9.86
CA CYS A 442 22.23 -4.89 9.30
C CYS A 442 23.63 -5.30 9.77
N PRO A 443 23.97 -6.60 9.82
CA PRO A 443 23.16 -7.74 9.37
C PRO A 443 22.16 -8.28 10.41
N ASP A 444 22.12 -7.73 11.64
CA ASP A 444 21.35 -8.25 12.78
C ASP A 444 20.51 -7.15 13.44
N ASN A 445 19.20 -7.21 13.25
CA ASN A 445 18.28 -6.25 13.84
C ASN A 445 18.21 -6.36 15.37
N ILE A 446 18.39 -7.55 15.95
CA ILE A 446 18.35 -7.74 17.41
C ILE A 446 19.56 -7.07 18.05
N GLU A 447 20.74 -7.22 17.45
CA GLU A 447 21.94 -6.51 17.89
C GLU A 447 21.79 -4.98 17.75
N PHE A 448 21.14 -4.52 16.68
CA PHE A 448 20.82 -3.10 16.53
C PHE A 448 19.86 -2.61 17.63
N ILE A 449 18.80 -3.36 17.93
CA ILE A 449 17.85 -3.06 19.01
C ILE A 449 18.61 -2.97 20.35
N ARG A 450 19.49 -3.92 20.64
CA ARG A 450 20.34 -3.90 21.84
C ARG A 450 21.13 -2.60 21.96
N ARG A 451 21.83 -2.25 20.88
CA ARG A 451 22.77 -1.12 20.84
C ARG A 451 22.08 0.22 21.01
N ILE A 452 20.99 0.47 20.26
CA ILE A 452 20.26 1.75 20.29
C ILE A 452 19.50 1.97 21.60
N ASN A 453 19.23 0.92 22.39
CA ASN A 453 18.58 1.01 23.69
C ASN A 453 19.56 0.92 24.87
N GLY A 454 20.88 0.80 24.63
CA GLY A 454 21.90 0.73 25.68
C GLY A 454 21.85 -0.53 26.54
N LEU A 455 21.35 -1.64 25.99
CA LEU A 455 21.26 -2.93 26.69
C LEU A 455 22.60 -3.68 26.66
N MET A 456 22.84 -4.51 27.67
CA MET A 456 24.11 -5.20 27.84
C MET A 456 24.27 -6.38 26.88
N SER A 457 23.16 -7.11 26.59
CA SER A 457 23.18 -8.30 25.75
C SER A 457 21.93 -8.41 24.86
N THR A 458 21.98 -9.23 23.84
CA THR A 458 20.80 -9.60 23.01
C THR A 458 19.81 -10.44 23.80
N ASP A 459 20.24 -11.11 24.87
CA ASP A 459 19.33 -11.84 25.77
C ASP A 459 18.47 -10.87 26.60
N ASP A 460 18.98 -9.66 26.92
CA ASP A 460 18.18 -8.62 27.56
C ASP A 460 17.06 -8.16 26.62
N VAL A 461 17.35 -8.00 25.32
CA VAL A 461 16.31 -7.69 24.32
C VAL A 461 15.22 -8.76 24.32
N LYS A 462 15.61 -10.03 24.31
CA LYS A 462 14.70 -11.18 24.33
C LYS A 462 13.83 -11.19 25.58
N SER A 463 14.46 -11.03 26.74
CA SER A 463 13.77 -11.01 28.03
C SER A 463 12.73 -9.90 28.09
N ILE A 464 13.10 -8.67 27.69
CA ILE A 464 12.18 -7.53 27.66
C ILE A 464 11.01 -7.80 26.72
N VAL A 465 11.25 -8.35 25.53
CA VAL A 465 10.19 -8.64 24.56
C VAL A 465 9.21 -9.70 25.08
N LEU A 466 9.69 -10.76 25.72
CA LEU A 466 8.86 -11.85 26.24
C LEU A 466 8.09 -11.45 27.51
N ASP A 467 8.66 -10.58 28.35
CA ASP A 467 8.02 -10.08 29.58
C ASP A 467 7.00 -8.98 29.29
N ALA A 468 7.12 -8.30 28.13
CA ALA A 468 6.26 -7.20 27.77
C ALA A 468 4.80 -7.61 27.57
N SER A 469 3.90 -6.71 27.96
CA SER A 469 2.47 -6.75 27.62
C SER A 469 2.19 -5.58 26.67
N TYR A 470 2.02 -5.86 25.38
CA TYR A 470 1.86 -4.86 24.33
C TYR A 470 0.39 -4.46 24.18
N VAL A 471 0.05 -3.20 24.44
CA VAL A 471 -1.31 -2.65 24.24
C VAL A 471 -1.47 -2.23 22.79
N VAL A 472 -2.49 -2.75 22.12
CA VAL A 472 -2.84 -2.43 20.72
C VAL A 472 -3.49 -1.05 20.68
N LEU A 473 -2.82 -0.07 20.08
CA LEU A 473 -3.27 1.31 19.95
C LEU A 473 -3.95 1.61 18.61
N GLY A 474 -3.55 0.90 17.57
CA GLY A 474 -4.08 1.01 16.22
C GLY A 474 -4.05 -0.33 15.51
N LEU A 475 -4.81 -0.45 14.42
CA LEU A 475 -4.79 -1.59 13.52
C LEU A 475 -4.55 -1.10 12.10
N GLY A 476 -3.94 -1.93 11.26
CA GLY A 476 -3.72 -1.59 9.87
C GLY A 476 -2.38 -0.94 9.55
N ASP A 477 -1.44 -0.89 10.51
CA ASP A 477 -0.04 -0.61 10.16
C ASP A 477 0.48 -1.72 9.25
N VAL A 478 0.90 -1.33 8.05
CA VAL A 478 1.31 -2.30 7.00
C VAL A 478 0.21 -3.33 6.68
N TYR A 479 -1.06 -2.90 6.65
CA TYR A 479 -2.26 -3.63 6.21
C TYR A 479 -2.79 -4.74 7.14
N LEU A 480 -3.98 -5.20 6.83
CA LEU A 480 -4.64 -6.44 7.24
C LEU A 480 -4.58 -6.73 8.75
N GLY A 481 -5.14 -5.82 9.54
CA GLY A 481 -5.26 -5.99 10.98
C GLY A 481 -3.94 -6.01 11.74
N ALA A 482 -2.84 -5.58 11.08
CA ALA A 482 -1.53 -5.47 11.71
C ALA A 482 -1.58 -4.46 12.87
N PRO A 483 -1.18 -4.84 14.10
CA PRO A 483 -1.26 -3.97 15.25
C PRO A 483 -0.15 -2.91 15.25
N VAL A 484 -0.49 -1.70 15.66
CA VAL A 484 0.44 -0.73 16.24
C VAL A 484 0.31 -0.86 17.74
N ALA A 485 1.28 -1.48 18.40
CA ALA A 485 1.19 -1.79 19.82
C ALA A 485 2.43 -1.32 20.58
N THR A 486 2.25 -0.89 21.85
CA THR A 486 3.36 -0.46 22.69
C THR A 486 3.27 -1.16 24.06
N PRO A 487 4.40 -1.44 24.73
CA PRO A 487 4.38 -2.02 26.06
C PRO A 487 3.63 -1.17 27.08
N TYR A 488 2.82 -1.83 27.90
CA TYR A 488 2.14 -1.22 29.05
C TYR A 488 3.15 -0.66 30.05
N ASP A 489 4.19 -1.43 30.36
CA ASP A 489 5.31 -0.98 31.20
C ASP A 489 6.30 -0.17 30.37
N PRO A 490 6.55 1.11 30.68
CA PRO A 490 7.53 1.94 29.95
C PRO A 490 8.97 1.39 29.98
N ARG A 491 9.33 0.54 30.94
CA ARG A 491 10.66 -0.11 31.00
C ARG A 491 10.85 -1.18 29.91
N HIS A 492 9.76 -1.63 29.30
CA HIS A 492 9.79 -2.58 28.18
C HIS A 492 9.67 -1.91 26.81
N ARG A 493 9.55 -0.56 26.75
CA ARG A 493 9.44 0.19 25.48
C ARG A 493 10.81 0.34 24.83
N LEU A 494 11.18 -0.66 24.03
CA LEU A 494 12.36 -0.56 23.18
C LEU A 494 12.08 0.39 22.01
N VAL A 495 12.99 1.32 21.75
CA VAL A 495 12.89 2.31 20.67
C VAL A 495 13.87 1.96 19.58
N THR A 496 13.43 2.09 18.33
CA THR A 496 14.29 1.88 17.17
C THR A 496 14.03 2.95 16.10
N THR A 497 14.63 2.79 14.93
CA THR A 497 14.26 3.55 13.73
C THR A 497 13.69 2.63 12.67
N LYS A 498 12.85 3.18 11.80
CA LYS A 498 12.33 2.46 10.63
C LYS A 498 13.44 2.32 9.58
N TYR A 499 13.40 1.26 8.77
CA TYR A 499 14.29 1.10 7.62
C TYR A 499 14.15 2.26 6.64
N ASN A 500 15.25 2.76 6.13
CA ASN A 500 15.30 3.77 5.09
C ASN A 500 16.34 3.37 4.02
N PRO A 501 15.89 3.02 2.80
CA PRO A 501 14.51 2.77 2.37
C PRO A 501 13.88 1.54 3.04
N ALA A 502 12.55 1.44 3.00
CA ALA A 502 11.84 0.27 3.53
C ALA A 502 12.26 -1.04 2.82
N ARG A 503 12.23 -2.16 3.53
CA ARG A 503 12.47 -3.48 2.93
C ARG A 503 11.44 -3.75 1.83
N PRO A 504 11.85 -4.24 0.66
CA PRO A 504 10.92 -4.66 -0.40
C PRO A 504 10.04 -5.85 0.01
N TRP A 505 10.57 -6.77 0.82
CA TRP A 505 9.89 -7.98 1.26
C TRP A 505 10.07 -8.21 2.76
N THR A 506 8.97 -8.49 3.45
CA THR A 506 8.88 -8.91 4.85
C THR A 506 7.97 -10.13 4.89
N PRO A 507 8.34 -11.24 5.54
CA PRO A 507 7.51 -12.42 5.59
C PRO A 507 6.24 -12.19 6.40
N GLN A 508 5.17 -12.86 6.03
CA GLN A 508 3.90 -12.82 6.76
C GLN A 508 4.08 -13.19 8.23
N ASN A 509 3.49 -12.40 9.10
CA ASN A 509 3.52 -12.51 10.56
C ASN A 509 4.93 -12.38 11.18
N ALA A 510 5.86 -11.75 10.46
CA ALA A 510 7.07 -11.23 11.07
C ALA A 510 6.68 -10.22 12.17
N VAL A 511 7.44 -10.23 13.26
CA VAL A 511 7.25 -9.32 14.39
C VAL A 511 8.48 -8.41 14.50
N GLY A 512 8.23 -7.12 14.66
CA GLY A 512 9.32 -6.14 14.74
C GLY A 512 8.95 -4.88 15.51
N ILE A 513 9.96 -4.02 15.73
CA ILE A 513 9.81 -2.72 16.40
C ILE A 513 10.20 -1.61 15.42
N GLY A 514 9.38 -0.57 15.35
CA GLY A 514 9.65 0.66 14.60
C GLY A 514 9.22 1.89 15.41
N GLY A 515 10.15 2.83 15.68
CA GLY A 515 9.92 3.81 16.73
C GLY A 515 9.73 3.10 18.08
N ALA A 516 8.70 3.46 18.82
CA ALA A 516 8.31 2.85 20.09
C ALA A 516 7.21 1.77 19.95
N TYR A 517 6.96 1.30 18.72
CA TYR A 517 5.84 0.42 18.41
C TYR A 517 6.28 -0.96 17.95
N MET A 518 5.56 -1.97 18.40
CA MET A 518 5.62 -3.33 17.92
C MET A 518 4.49 -3.56 16.89
N CYS A 519 4.81 -4.25 15.80
CA CYS A 519 3.87 -4.67 14.79
C CYS A 519 4.01 -6.17 14.48
N VAL A 520 2.89 -6.80 14.12
CA VAL A 520 2.83 -8.12 13.49
C VAL A 520 2.33 -7.95 12.07
N TYR A 521 3.16 -8.25 11.08
CA TYR A 521 2.80 -8.06 9.67
C TYR A 521 1.66 -9.00 9.26
N GLY A 522 0.50 -8.47 8.88
CA GLY A 522 -0.68 -9.28 8.53
C GLY A 522 -0.52 -10.07 7.23
N MET A 523 0.35 -9.62 6.34
CA MET A 523 0.64 -10.24 5.04
C MET A 523 2.11 -10.06 4.65
N GLU A 524 2.54 -10.73 3.57
CA GLU A 524 3.83 -10.44 2.95
C GLU A 524 3.80 -9.09 2.23
N GLY A 525 4.88 -8.32 2.36
CA GLY A 525 4.93 -7.00 1.73
C GLY A 525 6.12 -6.16 2.15
N PRO A 526 6.19 -4.89 1.73
CA PRO A 526 7.23 -3.98 2.18
C PRO A 526 7.11 -3.71 3.69
N GLY A 527 8.23 -3.40 4.34
CA GLY A 527 8.21 -3.08 5.77
C GLY A 527 9.44 -2.35 6.27
N GLY A 528 9.24 -1.51 7.30
CA GLY A 528 10.29 -0.66 7.87
C GLY A 528 10.75 -1.03 9.28
N TYR A 529 10.12 -1.99 9.95
CA TYR A 529 10.42 -2.30 11.35
C TYR A 529 11.63 -3.22 11.50
N GLN A 530 12.34 -3.10 12.65
CA GLN A 530 13.46 -3.95 13.03
C GLN A 530 12.90 -5.29 13.51
N LEU A 531 13.18 -6.37 12.78
CA LEU A 531 12.59 -7.68 13.01
C LEU A 531 13.30 -8.43 14.13
N PHE A 532 12.54 -9.14 14.97
CA PHE A 532 13.09 -9.98 16.03
C PHE A 532 12.47 -11.39 16.10
N GLY A 533 11.35 -11.64 15.45
CA GLY A 533 10.70 -12.94 15.45
C GLY A 533 9.57 -13.09 14.45
N ARG A 534 8.87 -14.20 14.53
CA ARG A 534 7.70 -14.52 13.72
C ARG A 534 6.63 -15.21 14.58
N THR A 535 5.35 -14.97 14.24
CA THR A 535 4.20 -15.52 14.99
C THR A 535 3.16 -16.16 14.07
N ILE A 536 2.00 -16.49 14.60
CA ILE A 536 0.84 -17.00 13.85
C ILE A 536 0.06 -15.87 13.17
N GLN A 537 -0.94 -16.24 12.38
CA GLN A 537 -1.74 -15.33 11.58
C GLN A 537 -2.62 -14.41 12.46
N VAL A 538 -2.48 -13.10 12.28
CA VAL A 538 -3.40 -12.09 12.84
C VAL A 538 -4.55 -11.76 11.89
N TRP A 539 -4.50 -12.32 10.68
CA TRP A 539 -5.48 -12.18 9.61
C TRP A 539 -5.80 -13.52 8.97
N ASN A 540 -7.08 -13.78 8.68
CA ASN A 540 -7.52 -14.98 7.96
C ASN A 540 -8.62 -14.65 6.95
N THR A 541 -8.29 -14.54 5.69
CA THR A 541 -9.17 -14.10 4.60
C THR A 541 -10.42 -14.96 4.44
N HIS A 542 -10.28 -16.28 4.53
CA HIS A 542 -11.34 -17.21 4.10
C HIS A 542 -12.03 -17.96 5.24
N ARG A 543 -11.47 -17.92 6.42
CA ARG A 543 -11.97 -18.69 7.57
C ARG A 543 -11.86 -17.86 8.83
N GLN A 544 -12.91 -17.85 9.61
CA GLN A 544 -12.94 -17.20 10.93
C GLN A 544 -13.19 -18.27 11.99
N PRO A 545 -12.21 -19.19 12.28
CA PRO A 545 -12.31 -20.08 13.42
C PRO A 545 -12.23 -19.26 14.70
N VAL A 546 -12.75 -19.80 15.81
CA VAL A 546 -12.47 -19.22 17.13
C VAL A 546 -10.92 -19.14 17.27
N PRO A 547 -10.33 -17.97 17.65
CA PRO A 547 -10.96 -16.82 18.31
C PRO A 547 -11.32 -15.62 17.41
N PHE A 548 -11.36 -15.77 16.08
CA PHE A 548 -11.85 -14.69 15.22
C PHE A 548 -13.35 -14.46 15.45
N GLU A 549 -13.79 -13.21 15.35
CA GLU A 549 -15.22 -12.90 15.33
C GLU A 549 -15.81 -13.27 13.96
N SER A 550 -17.06 -13.76 14.00
CA SER A 550 -17.77 -14.09 12.75
C SER A 550 -17.86 -12.88 11.81
N GLY A 551 -17.46 -13.07 10.56
CA GLY A 551 -17.43 -12.02 9.54
C GLY A 551 -16.25 -11.05 9.62
N LYS A 552 -15.35 -11.21 10.63
CA LYS A 552 -14.17 -10.37 10.79
C LYS A 552 -12.90 -11.19 10.54
N PRO A 553 -12.17 -10.92 9.44
CA PRO A 553 -10.94 -11.67 9.14
C PRO A 553 -9.74 -11.27 10.00
N TRP A 554 -9.82 -10.26 10.88
CA TRP A 554 -8.77 -9.83 11.81
C TRP A 554 -8.99 -10.38 13.21
N LEU A 555 -7.90 -10.69 13.91
CA LEU A 555 -7.88 -11.29 15.25
C LEU A 555 -7.98 -10.25 16.37
N LEU A 556 -7.24 -9.14 16.21
CA LEU A 556 -6.97 -8.18 17.29
C LEU A 556 -8.01 -7.05 17.32
N ARG A 557 -8.16 -6.43 18.50
CA ARG A 557 -9.02 -5.26 18.74
C ARG A 557 -8.17 -4.13 19.35
N HIS A 558 -8.65 -2.91 19.29
CA HIS A 558 -8.04 -1.80 20.03
C HIS A 558 -8.02 -2.12 21.53
N PHE A 559 -6.94 -1.78 22.21
CA PHE A 559 -6.63 -2.03 23.60
C PHE A 559 -6.43 -3.50 23.99
N ASP A 560 -6.56 -4.48 23.08
CA ASP A 560 -6.07 -5.84 23.36
C ASP A 560 -4.60 -5.78 23.79
N ARG A 561 -4.22 -6.72 24.67
CA ARG A 561 -2.82 -6.89 25.09
C ARG A 561 -2.25 -8.14 24.43
N ILE A 562 -1.10 -7.98 23.80
CA ILE A 562 -0.34 -9.09 23.22
C ILE A 562 0.77 -9.46 24.18
N ARG A 563 0.89 -10.75 24.52
CA ARG A 563 2.04 -11.34 25.19
C ARG A 563 2.60 -12.45 24.30
N PHE A 564 3.91 -12.58 24.30
CA PHE A 564 4.56 -13.62 23.51
C PHE A 564 4.97 -14.79 24.40
N THR A 565 4.78 -16.01 23.86
CA THR A 565 5.30 -17.25 24.43
C THR A 565 6.31 -17.83 23.44
N GLU A 566 7.54 -18.02 23.88
CA GLU A 566 8.58 -18.57 23.00
C GLU A 566 8.26 -20.01 22.60
N VAL A 567 8.41 -20.29 21.31
CA VAL A 567 8.33 -21.63 20.71
C VAL A 567 9.48 -21.81 19.71
N SER A 568 9.82 -23.03 19.40
CA SER A 568 10.77 -23.34 18.32
C SER A 568 10.16 -22.98 16.96
N GLU A 569 11.03 -22.83 15.95
CA GLU A 569 10.60 -22.57 14.57
C GLU A 569 9.69 -23.71 14.04
N GLN A 570 9.97 -24.96 14.41
CA GLN A 570 9.17 -26.13 14.02
C GLN A 570 7.77 -26.08 14.65
N GLU A 571 7.67 -25.82 15.95
CA GLU A 571 6.38 -25.67 16.65
C GLU A 571 5.56 -24.50 16.08
N LEU A 572 6.23 -23.40 15.70
CA LEU A 572 5.54 -22.30 15.04
C LEU A 572 4.98 -22.71 13.68
N LEU A 573 5.72 -23.45 12.86
CA LEU A 573 5.24 -23.92 11.56
C LEU A 573 3.99 -24.79 11.71
N GLU A 574 3.99 -25.71 12.66
CA GLU A 574 2.85 -26.58 12.98
C GLU A 574 1.64 -25.76 13.47
N ALA A 575 1.88 -24.76 14.35
CA ALA A 575 0.85 -23.85 14.81
C ALA A 575 0.26 -23.01 13.65
N ARG A 576 1.10 -22.50 12.75
CA ARG A 576 0.68 -21.73 11.57
C ARG A 576 -0.15 -22.54 10.57
N GLU A 577 0.11 -23.83 10.44
CA GLU A 577 -0.70 -24.73 9.62
C GLU A 577 -2.05 -25.02 10.31
N ALA A 578 -2.03 -25.28 11.60
CA ALA A 578 -3.21 -25.67 12.37
C ALA A 578 -4.19 -24.53 12.67
N PHE A 579 -3.68 -23.32 12.96
CA PHE A 579 -4.45 -22.19 13.44
C PHE A 579 -5.54 -21.70 12.47
N PRO A 580 -5.30 -21.51 11.17
CA PRO A 580 -6.34 -21.08 10.23
C PRO A 580 -7.50 -22.08 10.10
N HIS A 581 -7.31 -23.30 10.55
CA HIS A 581 -8.31 -24.38 10.55
C HIS A 581 -8.99 -24.58 11.90
N GLY A 582 -8.69 -23.72 12.91
CA GLY A 582 -9.24 -23.85 14.26
C GLY A 582 -8.70 -25.02 15.05
N LYS A 583 -7.57 -25.59 14.64
CA LYS A 583 -6.94 -26.76 15.30
C LYS A 583 -5.81 -26.41 16.27
N TYR A 584 -5.48 -25.14 16.41
CA TYR A 584 -4.53 -24.62 17.38
C TYR A 584 -5.30 -23.71 18.37
N PRO A 585 -5.45 -24.11 19.63
CA PRO A 585 -6.12 -23.27 20.62
C PRO A 585 -5.22 -22.11 21.03
N LEU A 586 -5.78 -20.91 21.00
CA LEU A 586 -5.10 -19.69 21.44
C LEU A 586 -5.54 -19.35 22.86
N HIS A 587 -4.59 -19.14 23.76
CA HIS A 587 -4.90 -18.70 25.12
C HIS A 587 -5.28 -17.23 25.11
N ILE A 588 -6.48 -16.91 25.61
CA ILE A 588 -7.03 -15.56 25.66
C ILE A 588 -7.70 -15.37 27.02
N GLU A 589 -7.38 -14.26 27.67
CA GLU A 589 -7.98 -13.85 28.95
C GLU A 589 -8.74 -12.54 28.75
N GLU A 590 -9.94 -12.43 29.30
CA GLU A 590 -10.66 -11.16 29.35
C GLU A 590 -9.95 -10.19 30.30
N SER A 591 -9.82 -8.95 29.89
CA SER A 591 -9.15 -7.90 30.64
C SER A 591 -9.80 -6.53 30.41
N SER A 592 -9.23 -5.49 30.98
CA SER A 592 -9.63 -4.10 30.73
C SER A 592 -8.41 -3.19 30.76
N PHE A 593 -8.55 -2.03 30.13
CA PHE A 593 -7.57 -0.94 30.22
C PHE A 593 -8.22 0.25 30.94
N SER A 594 -7.54 0.76 31.98
CA SER A 594 -7.89 1.94 32.75
C SER A 594 -6.71 2.88 32.84
N LEU A 595 -6.90 4.17 32.52
CA LEU A 595 -5.85 5.18 32.64
C LEU A 595 -5.44 5.42 34.10
N ARG A 596 -6.40 5.36 35.01
CA ARG A 596 -6.15 5.51 36.45
C ARG A 596 -5.20 4.43 36.95
N ASP A 597 -5.43 3.16 36.59
CA ASP A 597 -4.57 2.05 37.00
C ASP A 597 -3.20 2.15 36.34
N TYR A 598 -3.14 2.57 35.09
CA TYR A 598 -1.88 2.81 34.38
C TYR A 598 -1.04 3.90 35.05
N ARG A 599 -1.66 5.02 35.42
CA ARG A 599 -0.98 6.12 36.13
C ARG A 599 -0.49 5.71 37.51
N ALA A 600 -1.30 4.94 38.24
CA ALA A 600 -0.88 4.38 39.53
C ALA A 600 0.34 3.47 39.38
N PHE A 601 0.33 2.58 38.38
CA PHE A 601 1.47 1.73 38.04
C PHE A 601 2.73 2.54 37.69
N CYS A 602 2.61 3.56 36.84
CA CYS A 602 3.75 4.43 36.49
C CYS A 602 4.30 5.19 37.69
N THR A 603 3.44 5.65 38.60
CA THR A 603 3.84 6.35 39.82
C THR A 603 4.62 5.43 40.75
N GLU A 604 4.14 4.22 40.98
CA GLU A 604 4.79 3.21 41.81
C GLU A 604 6.18 2.81 41.27
N ASN A 605 6.33 2.78 39.95
CA ASN A 605 7.56 2.36 39.25
C ASN A 605 8.41 3.52 38.73
N ALA A 606 8.12 4.76 39.11
CA ALA A 606 8.68 5.98 38.52
C ALA A 606 10.24 5.99 38.46
N ALA A 607 10.90 5.60 39.55
CA ALA A 607 12.38 5.59 39.63
C ALA A 607 12.99 4.59 38.62
N GLY A 608 12.42 3.41 38.47
CA GLY A 608 12.89 2.40 37.50
C GLY A 608 12.64 2.83 36.06
N ILE A 609 11.49 3.46 35.81
CA ILE A 609 11.13 3.99 34.49
C ILE A 609 12.10 5.08 34.08
N GLU A 610 12.38 6.05 34.95
CA GLU A 610 13.32 7.15 34.66
C GLU A 610 14.76 6.66 34.42
N ALA A 611 15.23 5.67 35.22
CA ALA A 611 16.55 5.07 35.04
C ALA A 611 16.69 4.40 33.68
N PHE A 612 15.67 3.60 33.26
CA PHE A 612 15.65 2.94 31.95
C PHE A 612 15.64 3.96 30.81
N GLN A 613 14.72 4.93 30.86
CA GLN A 613 14.59 5.95 29.83
C GLN A 613 15.83 6.84 29.71
N THR A 614 16.53 7.12 30.82
CA THR A 614 17.77 7.89 30.80
C THR A 614 18.87 7.12 30.04
N THR A 615 19.04 5.84 30.34
CA THR A 615 20.01 4.98 29.64
C THR A 615 19.67 4.88 28.15
N GLN A 616 18.40 4.65 27.83
CA GLN A 616 17.92 4.56 26.46
C GLN A 616 18.14 5.84 25.66
N ARG A 617 17.78 7.01 26.22
CA ARG A 617 17.99 8.32 25.57
C ARG A 617 19.46 8.59 25.28
N ALA A 618 20.35 8.23 26.21
CA ALA A 618 21.80 8.40 26.02
C ALA A 618 22.32 7.49 24.88
N ALA A 619 21.90 6.23 24.84
CA ALA A 619 22.29 5.28 23.78
C ALA A 619 21.74 5.69 22.41
N PHE A 620 20.48 6.14 22.35
CA PHE A 620 19.84 6.64 21.13
C PHE A 620 20.58 7.87 20.57
N ALA A 621 20.96 8.81 21.44
CA ALA A 621 21.73 9.99 21.03
C ALA A 621 23.12 9.61 20.50
N ALA A 622 23.81 8.68 21.16
CA ALA A 622 25.13 8.19 20.74
C ALA A 622 25.06 7.48 19.37
N GLU A 623 24.04 6.66 19.14
CA GLU A 623 23.83 6.00 17.84
C GLU A 623 23.56 7.01 16.73
N ARG A 624 22.77 8.05 16.98
CA ARG A 624 22.51 9.14 16.04
C ARG A 624 23.77 9.91 15.67
N GLU A 625 24.61 10.24 16.67
CA GLU A 625 25.89 10.92 16.46
C GLU A 625 26.86 10.06 15.64
N ASP A 626 26.95 8.77 15.92
CA ASP A 626 27.76 7.82 15.17
C ASP A 626 27.33 7.75 13.69
N TRP A 627 26.01 7.72 13.43
CA TRP A 627 25.49 7.74 12.05
C TRP A 627 25.82 9.06 11.33
N ALA A 628 25.69 10.18 12.02
CA ALA A 628 26.05 11.49 11.47
C ALA A 628 27.54 11.55 11.10
N ALA A 629 28.41 11.08 11.99
CA ALA A 629 29.85 11.03 11.77
C ALA A 629 30.26 10.12 10.59
N LYS A 630 29.50 9.05 10.34
CA LYS A 630 29.73 8.08 9.27
C LYS A 630 28.97 8.40 7.97
N GLY A 631 28.15 9.46 7.94
CA GLY A 631 27.30 9.81 6.81
C GLY A 631 26.21 8.77 6.50
N LEU A 632 25.72 8.06 7.54
CA LEU A 632 24.70 7.01 7.40
C LEU A 632 23.27 7.51 7.61
N ASN A 633 23.08 8.77 7.97
CA ASN A 633 21.77 9.37 8.23
C ASN A 633 20.88 9.40 7.00
N THR A 634 21.48 9.59 5.82
CA THR A 634 20.79 9.63 4.54
C THR A 634 21.25 8.46 3.69
N PHE A 635 20.35 7.95 2.89
CA PHE A 635 20.66 6.98 1.85
C PHE A 635 20.30 7.58 0.51
N GLU A 636 21.28 7.70 -0.37
CA GLU A 636 21.04 8.04 -1.75
C GLU A 636 21.04 6.74 -2.55
N GLU A 637 19.90 6.39 -3.10
CA GLU A 637 19.85 5.38 -4.14
C GLU A 637 20.65 5.96 -5.32
N LEU A 638 21.86 5.48 -5.49
CA LEU A 638 22.69 5.87 -6.62
C LEU A 638 22.00 5.37 -7.88
N TYR A 639 21.16 6.21 -8.44
CA TYR A 639 20.62 6.02 -9.78
C TYR A 639 21.78 6.26 -10.79
N THR A 640 22.74 5.37 -10.77
CA THR A 640 23.74 5.27 -11.83
C THR A 640 23.07 4.60 -13.03
N ALA A 641 22.31 5.39 -13.79
CA ALA A 641 22.10 5.02 -15.17
C ALA A 641 23.47 5.11 -15.84
N PRO A 642 24.09 4.01 -16.25
CA PRO A 642 25.29 4.11 -17.06
C PRO A 642 24.92 4.90 -18.30
N ALA A 643 25.67 5.98 -18.57
CA ALA A 643 25.69 6.60 -19.89
C ALA A 643 26.27 5.53 -20.83
N ALA A 644 25.41 4.71 -21.43
CA ALA A 644 25.83 3.85 -22.51
C ALA A 644 26.09 4.76 -23.70
N GLU A 645 27.34 4.97 -24.04
CA GLU A 645 27.72 5.32 -25.42
C GLU A 645 27.14 4.21 -26.30
N GLU A 646 26.08 4.52 -27.03
CA GLU A 646 25.45 3.58 -27.95
C GLU A 646 26.40 3.35 -29.12
N THR A 647 27.28 2.36 -29.00
CA THR A 647 28.04 1.87 -30.16
C THR A 647 27.05 1.43 -31.24
N PRO A 648 27.28 1.75 -32.53
CA PRO A 648 26.42 1.33 -33.62
C PRO A 648 26.19 -0.19 -33.59
N LEU A 649 24.96 -0.62 -33.87
CA LEU A 649 24.65 -2.04 -33.97
C LEU A 649 25.35 -2.67 -35.15
N PRO A 650 25.94 -3.87 -35.05
CA PRO A 650 26.45 -4.63 -36.17
C PRO A 650 25.39 -4.82 -37.25
N SER A 651 25.82 -4.84 -38.54
CA SER A 651 24.91 -5.12 -39.66
C SER A 651 24.19 -6.47 -39.43
N GLY A 652 22.90 -6.53 -39.67
CA GLY A 652 22.09 -7.74 -39.46
C GLY A 652 21.74 -8.04 -37.97
N SER A 653 21.96 -7.07 -37.06
CA SER A 653 21.64 -7.23 -35.65
C SER A 653 20.50 -6.30 -35.22
N ARG A 654 19.82 -6.68 -34.11
CA ARG A 654 18.78 -5.90 -33.44
C ARG A 654 19.09 -5.78 -31.95
N ALA A 655 18.77 -4.62 -31.38
CA ALA A 655 18.88 -4.42 -29.94
C ALA A 655 17.77 -5.17 -29.18
N ILE A 656 18.14 -5.75 -28.05
CA ILE A 656 17.23 -6.07 -26.96
C ILE A 656 17.21 -4.83 -26.09
N ALA A 657 16.06 -4.16 -26.00
CA ALA A 657 15.92 -2.91 -25.23
C ALA A 657 14.91 -3.08 -24.08
N ALA A 658 15.13 -2.34 -23.00
CA ALA A 658 14.18 -2.29 -21.90
C ALA A 658 12.89 -1.62 -22.39
N PRO A 659 11.73 -2.28 -22.27
CA PRO A 659 10.45 -1.70 -22.67
C PRO A 659 10.01 -0.56 -21.76
N VAL A 660 10.44 -0.59 -20.49
CA VAL A 660 10.11 0.37 -19.43
C VAL A 660 11.33 0.64 -18.56
N PRO A 661 11.36 1.74 -17.81
CA PRO A 661 12.32 1.90 -16.72
C PRO A 661 11.99 0.90 -15.61
N GLY A 662 13.03 0.34 -15.00
CA GLY A 662 12.87 -0.67 -13.94
C GLY A 662 14.22 -1.19 -13.46
N SER A 663 14.21 -2.30 -12.72
CA SER A 663 15.41 -3.07 -12.38
C SER A 663 15.39 -4.44 -13.05
N ILE A 664 16.55 -4.98 -13.38
CA ILE A 664 16.64 -6.32 -13.93
C ILE A 664 16.39 -7.33 -12.79
N TRP A 665 15.29 -8.05 -12.90
CA TRP A 665 14.92 -9.07 -11.92
C TRP A 665 15.61 -10.40 -12.18
N GLN A 666 15.53 -10.86 -13.42
CA GLN A 666 16.08 -12.14 -13.82
C GLN A 666 16.53 -12.13 -15.29
N ILE A 667 17.66 -12.78 -15.58
CA ILE A 667 18.14 -13.07 -16.93
C ILE A 667 17.86 -14.54 -17.20
N LEU A 668 17.10 -14.82 -18.28
CA LEU A 668 16.63 -16.17 -18.62
C LEU A 668 17.44 -16.83 -19.72
N THR A 669 18.36 -16.09 -20.37
CA THR A 669 19.16 -16.56 -21.51
C THR A 669 20.62 -16.12 -21.33
N GLU A 670 21.52 -16.77 -22.07
CA GLU A 670 22.94 -16.46 -22.03
C GLU A 670 23.44 -16.00 -23.44
N PRO A 671 24.55 -15.26 -23.53
CA PRO A 671 25.22 -15.02 -24.81
C PRO A 671 25.49 -16.33 -25.52
N GLY A 672 25.16 -16.42 -26.80
CA GLY A 672 25.24 -17.63 -27.62
C GLY A 672 23.91 -18.40 -27.75
N SER A 673 22.90 -18.12 -26.94
CA SER A 673 21.59 -18.77 -27.02
C SER A 673 20.85 -18.43 -28.32
N LEU A 674 20.20 -19.41 -28.92
CA LEU A 674 19.23 -19.21 -30.00
C LEU A 674 17.88 -18.87 -29.44
N VAL A 675 17.26 -17.81 -29.94
CA VAL A 675 15.94 -17.37 -29.54
C VAL A 675 15.04 -17.16 -30.75
N GLN A 676 13.75 -17.40 -30.58
CA GLN A 676 12.72 -17.07 -31.55
C GLN A 676 12.10 -15.71 -31.20
N ARG A 677 11.51 -15.04 -32.19
CA ARG A 677 10.73 -13.83 -31.94
C ARG A 677 9.63 -14.14 -30.93
N GLY A 678 9.57 -13.33 -29.85
CA GLY A 678 8.61 -13.51 -28.76
C GLY A 678 9.17 -14.26 -27.54
N ASP A 679 10.30 -14.96 -27.66
CA ASP A 679 10.92 -15.62 -26.51
C ASP A 679 11.32 -14.61 -25.43
N VAL A 680 11.07 -14.93 -24.17
CA VAL A 680 11.44 -14.09 -23.04
C VAL A 680 12.92 -14.22 -22.74
N VAL A 681 13.67 -13.15 -22.91
CA VAL A 681 15.14 -13.10 -22.73
C VAL A 681 15.49 -12.76 -21.30
N MET A 682 14.75 -11.87 -20.68
CA MET A 682 14.91 -11.46 -19.30
C MET A 682 13.60 -10.90 -18.73
N ILE A 683 13.54 -10.76 -17.41
CA ILE A 683 12.44 -10.14 -16.70
C ILE A 683 12.95 -8.90 -15.98
N LEU A 684 12.26 -7.77 -16.16
CA LEU A 684 12.43 -6.55 -15.38
C LEU A 684 11.39 -6.49 -14.28
N GLU A 685 11.75 -5.92 -13.14
CA GLU A 685 10.80 -5.41 -12.16
C GLU A 685 10.57 -3.93 -12.43
N SER A 686 9.34 -3.56 -12.70
CA SER A 686 8.89 -2.17 -12.82
C SER A 686 7.53 -2.02 -12.18
N MET A 687 7.33 -1.03 -11.33
CA MET A 687 6.07 -0.79 -10.61
C MET A 687 5.57 -2.03 -9.83
N LYS A 688 6.51 -2.80 -9.25
CA LYS A 688 6.24 -4.09 -8.57
C LYS A 688 5.58 -5.15 -9.48
N MET A 689 5.78 -5.02 -10.78
CA MET A 689 5.31 -5.98 -11.80
C MET A 689 6.51 -6.62 -12.47
N GLU A 690 6.35 -7.88 -12.87
CA GLU A 690 7.27 -8.57 -13.75
C GLU A 690 6.99 -8.17 -15.19
N VAL A 691 7.92 -7.46 -15.82
CA VAL A 691 7.83 -7.03 -17.22
C VAL A 691 8.77 -7.87 -18.06
N ARG A 692 8.18 -8.67 -18.96
CA ARG A 692 8.93 -9.54 -19.87
C ARG A 692 9.63 -8.74 -20.94
N VAL A 693 10.94 -8.92 -21.09
CA VAL A 693 11.73 -8.42 -22.21
C VAL A 693 11.83 -9.54 -23.24
N GLN A 694 11.19 -9.36 -24.38
CA GLN A 694 11.11 -10.39 -25.42
C GLN A 694 12.06 -10.11 -26.57
N ALA A 695 12.50 -11.19 -27.19
CA ALA A 695 13.24 -11.13 -28.45
C ALA A 695 12.38 -10.55 -29.57
N THR A 696 12.82 -9.44 -30.17
CA THR A 696 12.09 -8.75 -31.26
C THR A 696 12.24 -9.44 -32.61
N VAL A 697 13.26 -10.28 -32.75
CA VAL A 697 13.59 -11.07 -33.96
C VAL A 697 14.13 -12.44 -33.55
N SER A 698 14.00 -13.43 -34.43
CA SER A 698 14.67 -14.72 -34.25
C SER A 698 16.14 -14.61 -34.62
N GLY A 699 17.04 -15.26 -33.87
CA GLY A 699 18.48 -15.21 -34.08
C GLY A 699 19.29 -15.66 -32.85
N ARG A 700 20.57 -15.34 -32.84
CA ARG A 700 21.48 -15.67 -31.74
C ARG A 700 21.78 -14.44 -30.88
N ILE A 701 21.67 -14.56 -29.59
CA ILE A 701 22.08 -13.52 -28.64
C ILE A 701 23.60 -13.40 -28.69
N THR A 702 24.11 -12.24 -29.10
CA THR A 702 25.54 -12.00 -29.18
C THR A 702 26.11 -11.34 -27.94
N THR A 703 25.37 -10.44 -27.35
CA THR A 703 25.75 -9.79 -26.07
C THR A 703 24.57 -9.59 -25.18
N LEU A 704 24.81 -9.70 -23.85
CA LEU A 704 23.92 -9.23 -22.80
C LEU A 704 24.74 -8.28 -21.90
N ALA A 705 24.33 -7.01 -21.87
CA ALA A 705 24.98 -5.96 -21.07
C ALA A 705 24.06 -5.59 -19.89
N ALA A 706 23.70 -6.61 -19.11
CA ALA A 706 22.70 -6.49 -18.05
C ALA A 706 23.08 -7.39 -16.88
N ALA A 707 22.82 -6.94 -15.65
CA ALA A 707 23.03 -7.72 -14.42
C ALA A 707 21.77 -7.66 -13.54
N PRO A 708 21.41 -8.75 -12.84
CA PRO A 708 20.33 -8.73 -11.84
C PRO A 708 20.53 -7.61 -10.81
N GLY A 709 19.44 -6.88 -10.48
CA GLY A 709 19.48 -5.70 -9.61
C GLY A 709 19.88 -4.39 -10.29
N GLN A 710 20.33 -4.42 -11.54
CA GLN A 710 20.71 -3.21 -12.29
C GLN A 710 19.47 -2.41 -12.68
N SER A 711 19.45 -1.10 -12.36
CA SER A 711 18.42 -0.18 -12.83
C SER A 711 18.63 0.16 -14.30
N VAL A 712 17.54 0.20 -15.07
CA VAL A 712 17.54 0.46 -16.52
C VAL A 712 16.49 1.49 -16.89
N ARG A 713 16.75 2.25 -17.97
CA ARG A 713 15.80 3.21 -18.55
C ARG A 713 15.02 2.58 -19.70
N ALA A 714 13.81 3.09 -19.95
CA ALA A 714 13.07 2.73 -21.15
C ALA A 714 13.91 3.01 -22.42
N GLY A 715 13.94 2.04 -23.33
CA GLY A 715 14.75 2.10 -24.53
C GLY A 715 16.23 1.78 -24.34
N GLN A 716 16.73 1.64 -23.12
CA GLN A 716 18.12 1.26 -22.85
C GLN A 716 18.44 -0.10 -23.46
N ARG A 717 19.53 -0.18 -24.21
CA ARG A 717 20.00 -1.44 -24.80
C ARG A 717 20.53 -2.37 -23.71
N LEU A 718 19.95 -3.57 -23.62
CA LEU A 718 20.28 -4.62 -22.67
C LEU A 718 21.07 -5.76 -23.32
N GLY A 719 21.03 -5.87 -24.62
CA GLY A 719 21.71 -6.90 -25.37
C GLY A 719 21.53 -6.72 -26.87
N VAL A 720 22.09 -7.66 -27.64
CA VAL A 720 22.03 -7.67 -29.10
C VAL A 720 21.69 -9.08 -29.59
N ILE A 721 20.77 -9.17 -30.55
CA ILE A 721 20.45 -10.39 -31.30
C ILE A 721 20.96 -10.21 -32.70
N THR A 722 21.78 -11.15 -33.20
CA THR A 722 22.19 -11.23 -34.60
C THR A 722 21.26 -12.22 -35.32
N MET A 723 20.60 -11.74 -36.36
CA MET A 723 19.72 -12.59 -37.17
C MET A 723 20.57 -13.62 -37.94
N GLU A 724 20.18 -14.91 -37.87
CA GLU A 724 20.79 -15.91 -38.77
C GLU A 724 20.23 -15.68 -40.14
N MET A 725 21.16 -15.36 -41.13
CA MET A 725 20.76 -15.32 -42.53
C MET A 725 20.45 -16.76 -42.94
N ASN A 726 19.19 -17.00 -43.35
CA ASN A 726 18.79 -18.25 -44.02
C ASN A 726 19.49 -18.36 -45.38
#